data_a642b2f34a8d573dedc4090e9d30453e
#
_entry.id   a642b2f34a8d573dedc4090e9d30453e
#
_cell.length_a   1.000
_cell.length_b   1.000
_cell.length_c   1.000
_cell.angle_alpha   90.00
_cell.angle_beta   90.00
_cell.angle_gamma   90.00
#
_symmetry.space_group_name_H-M   'P 1'
#
loop_
_entity.id
_entity.type
_entity.pdbx_description
1 polymer ?
#
loop_
_entity_poly.entity_id
_entity_poly.type
_entity_poly.pdbx_seq_one_letter_code
_entity_poly.pdbx_strand_id
1 'polypeptide(L)'
;MTSFKLIFRNVHKNIRDYLIYFLTLTLSVSLFYAFNSISDQPAFSDMGITGSLLYDQLGILLSALSVVIAVVLAFLIIYANQFLLKRRKKELGVYMVLGMKKRRISRLFAGETLCVGVIALVSGLVLGLLFSQGLSLVALKLFAIELDKFQIVFSAGAFRQTVLCFAIIFFIVMLFNVWSVTNVKLIDLLTASRKNESIKAENRVLPLCLFVLSLICIGISAVLFNKNGILPSRENMSFQIAGAALVVGTFLLFNSLSTVFIQVVRAGKGFYLKGLNTFLVRQIGSKIRTNYLVVTIVCGLLTITICAVSIGASTALAMNELSKAATPYDLNVLSNVSTDGDSNISEYLATHDVAMRDYAENMEQISIYEADMTYSELFEGQNVELWPIDEEVSNSKVAIIPVSDFNRALTMQGKEPITLNDDQYLLNCNYTGTYQYVSAALQKHSEITIGGTTLLRASDEVLQETYFMISVGNNDRGTIIVPDHVVAGLEKDVNVLLVQYKPDADSNEILQKMIPIGLDEAHGYRYAEKNMMYEMFYGLNALVSFLCCYIGLIFLLICAALLALKQLTETTDNIYRYGLLQKLGAKRKQINRTLFTQTAVFFAIPLTVAGIYSAFLIGKAMTVVEEFMNIHISTNIGLTIILFLIVYGSYFLATYLSCKRIVTEQKKLEV
;
A
#
# COMPACT_ATOMS: atom_id res chain seq x y z
N MET A 1 -0.74 20.70 50.22
CA MET A 1 -0.85 19.53 49.32
C MET A 1 0.08 19.76 48.14
N THR A 2 1.06 18.90 47.93
CA THR A 2 1.99 19.03 46.81
C THR A 2 1.23 18.84 45.49
N SER A 3 1.54 19.67 44.49
CA SER A 3 0.86 19.64 43.17
C SER A 3 0.79 18.26 42.57
N PHE A 4 1.80 17.41 42.83
CA PHE A 4 1.88 16.03 42.36
C PHE A 4 0.77 15.13 42.98
N LYS A 5 0.53 15.21 44.28
CA LYS A 5 -0.53 14.44 44.95
C LYS A 5 -1.93 14.80 44.44
N LEU A 6 -2.10 16.02 43.98
CA LEU A 6 -3.35 16.53 43.41
C LEU A 6 -3.55 16.04 41.98
N ILE A 7 -2.47 15.97 41.17
CA ILE A 7 -2.46 15.42 39.82
C ILE A 7 -2.91 13.95 39.87
N PHE A 8 -2.26 13.11 40.69
CA PHE A 8 -2.55 11.69 40.75
C PHE A 8 -3.99 11.41 41.23
N ARG A 9 -4.46 12.16 42.24
CA ARG A 9 -5.84 12.05 42.72
C ARG A 9 -6.88 12.48 41.68
N ASN A 10 -6.59 13.50 40.89
CA ASN A 10 -7.47 13.95 39.80
C ASN A 10 -7.56 12.89 38.66
N VAL A 11 -6.43 12.33 38.26
CA VAL A 11 -6.40 11.26 37.24
C VAL A 11 -7.19 10.05 37.73
N HIS A 12 -6.97 9.60 38.97
CA HIS A 12 -7.69 8.46 39.53
C HIS A 12 -9.21 8.73 39.68
N LYS A 13 -9.61 9.91 40.12
CA LYS A 13 -11.03 10.28 40.27
C LYS A 13 -11.76 10.35 38.92
N ASN A 14 -11.08 10.80 37.88
CA ASN A 14 -11.64 11.00 36.56
C ASN A 14 -11.14 9.94 35.52
N ILE A 15 -10.80 8.74 35.99
CA ILE A 15 -10.20 7.67 35.19
C ILE A 15 -11.01 7.36 33.91
N ARG A 16 -12.32 7.51 33.95
CA ARG A 16 -13.24 7.26 32.83
C ARG A 16 -13.04 8.26 31.67
N ASP A 17 -12.69 9.50 31.99
CA ASP A 17 -12.44 10.53 30.98
C ASP A 17 -11.02 10.42 30.41
N TYR A 18 -10.06 9.98 31.22
CA TYR A 18 -8.68 9.73 30.80
C TYR A 18 -8.53 8.39 30.07
N LEU A 19 -9.42 7.41 30.25
CA LEU A 19 -9.32 6.07 29.67
C LEU A 19 -9.25 6.12 28.13
N ILE A 20 -10.12 6.91 27.50
CA ILE A 20 -10.15 7.04 26.04
C ILE A 20 -8.85 7.64 25.53
N TYR A 21 -8.36 8.69 26.20
CA TYR A 21 -7.10 9.32 25.88
C TYR A 21 -5.92 8.35 26.08
N PHE A 22 -5.87 7.65 27.20
CA PHE A 22 -4.88 6.62 27.51
C PHE A 22 -4.86 5.52 26.45
N LEU A 23 -6.01 4.93 26.12
CA LEU A 23 -6.10 3.87 25.11
C LEU A 23 -5.62 4.34 23.72
N THR A 24 -5.98 5.58 23.34
CA THR A 24 -5.51 6.15 22.07
C THR A 24 -4.01 6.31 22.04
N LEU A 25 -3.41 6.84 23.12
CA LEU A 25 -1.96 6.98 23.24
C LEU A 25 -1.26 5.63 23.23
N THR A 26 -1.74 4.67 24.03
CA THR A 26 -1.18 3.32 24.12
C THR A 26 -1.20 2.63 22.76
N LEU A 27 -2.32 2.73 22.03
CA LEU A 27 -2.45 2.19 20.67
C LEU A 27 -1.46 2.88 19.71
N SER A 28 -1.35 4.21 19.77
CA SER A 28 -0.43 4.96 18.93
C SER A 28 1.03 4.56 19.15
N VAL A 29 1.45 4.45 20.41
CA VAL A 29 2.80 4.01 20.78
C VAL A 29 3.06 2.58 20.30
N SER A 30 2.10 1.67 20.53
CA SER A 30 2.26 0.26 20.18
C SER A 30 2.37 0.05 18.67
N LEU A 31 1.54 0.74 17.88
CA LEU A 31 1.59 0.67 16.42
C LEU A 31 2.88 1.26 15.86
N PHE A 32 3.34 2.38 16.41
CA PHE A 32 4.58 3.01 15.96
C PHE A 32 5.82 2.16 16.29
N TYR A 33 5.89 1.59 17.50
CA TYR A 33 6.97 0.67 17.87
C TYR A 33 6.95 -0.58 16.98
N ALA A 34 5.78 -1.20 16.83
CA ALA A 34 5.65 -2.41 16.02
C ALA A 34 6.07 -2.15 14.57
N PHE A 35 5.71 -0.99 13.98
CA PHE A 35 6.15 -0.63 12.62
C PHE A 35 7.67 -0.49 12.52
N ASN A 36 8.28 0.27 13.42
CA ASN A 36 9.72 0.53 13.33
C ASN A 36 10.59 -0.68 13.75
N SER A 37 10.00 -1.71 14.38
CA SER A 37 10.70 -2.95 14.72
C SER A 37 10.75 -3.97 13.58
N ILE A 38 10.08 -3.71 12.44
CA ILE A 38 10.03 -4.63 11.30
C ILE A 38 11.42 -4.93 10.77
N SER A 39 12.25 -3.90 10.55
CA SER A 39 13.60 -4.03 9.99
C SER A 39 14.54 -4.92 10.82
N ASP A 40 14.27 -5.06 12.13
CA ASP A 40 15.11 -5.85 13.03
C ASP A 40 14.56 -7.29 13.21
N GLN A 41 13.55 -7.70 12.45
CA GLN A 41 12.98 -9.05 12.54
C GLN A 41 13.83 -10.08 11.78
N PRO A 42 13.97 -11.33 12.28
CA PRO A 42 14.78 -12.36 11.64
C PRO A 42 14.35 -12.68 10.20
N ALA A 43 13.08 -12.57 9.91
CA ALA A 43 12.55 -12.77 8.55
C ALA A 43 13.15 -11.83 7.50
N PHE A 44 13.76 -10.71 7.91
CA PHE A 44 14.41 -9.74 7.01
C PHE A 44 15.93 -9.82 7.03
N SER A 45 16.55 -10.39 8.07
CA SER A 45 18.01 -10.53 8.17
C SER A 45 18.57 -11.75 7.43
N ASP A 46 17.76 -12.78 7.22
CA ASP A 46 18.17 -14.05 6.59
C ASP A 46 17.99 -14.07 5.04
N MET A 47 17.64 -12.96 4.44
CA MET A 47 17.55 -12.82 2.98
C MET A 47 18.94 -12.67 2.36
N GLY A 48 19.66 -13.70 2.12
CA GLY A 48 20.94 -13.87 1.43
C GLY A 48 21.67 -12.64 0.83
N ILE A 49 22.62 -12.84 -0.06
CA ILE A 49 23.44 -11.78 -0.70
C ILE A 49 22.58 -10.76 -1.49
N THR A 50 21.52 -11.22 -2.13
CA THR A 50 20.54 -10.36 -2.84
C THR A 50 19.73 -9.48 -1.88
N GLY A 51 19.53 -9.92 -0.64
CA GLY A 51 18.85 -9.17 0.41
C GLY A 51 19.57 -7.91 0.86
N SER A 52 20.90 -7.85 0.77
CA SER A 52 21.65 -6.68 1.26
C SER A 52 21.42 -5.41 0.44
N LEU A 53 21.36 -5.50 -0.88
CA LEU A 53 21.07 -4.35 -1.78
C LEU A 53 19.63 -3.88 -1.65
N LEU A 54 18.70 -4.82 -1.46
CA LEU A 54 17.30 -4.53 -1.25
C LEU A 54 17.03 -3.96 0.14
N TYR A 55 17.78 -4.40 1.16
CA TYR A 55 17.67 -3.96 2.54
C TYR A 55 17.90 -2.45 2.67
N ASP A 56 18.91 -1.90 1.98
CA ASP A 56 19.21 -0.46 2.02
C ASP A 56 18.09 0.38 1.38
N GLN A 57 17.55 -0.04 0.24
CA GLN A 57 16.44 0.65 -0.41
C GLN A 57 15.16 0.56 0.41
N LEU A 58 14.88 -0.59 1.01
CA LEU A 58 13.75 -0.79 1.92
C LEU A 58 13.89 0.03 3.19
N GLY A 59 15.08 0.16 3.74
CA GLY A 59 15.36 1.02 4.89
C GLY A 59 14.96 2.48 4.64
N ILE A 60 15.25 3.00 3.46
CA ILE A 60 14.84 4.34 3.05
C ILE A 60 13.31 4.46 2.96
N LEU A 61 12.66 3.48 2.32
CA LEU A 61 11.20 3.45 2.20
C LEU A 61 10.51 3.35 3.57
N LEU A 62 10.97 2.45 4.44
CA LEU A 62 10.45 2.28 5.79
C LEU A 62 10.64 3.54 6.64
N SER A 63 11.79 4.21 6.52
CA SER A 63 12.05 5.46 7.24
C SER A 63 11.11 6.59 6.78
N ALA A 64 10.88 6.72 5.48
CA ALA A 64 9.93 7.69 4.94
C ALA A 64 8.49 7.41 5.41
N LEU A 65 8.06 6.15 5.38
CA LEU A 65 6.74 5.74 5.88
C LEU A 65 6.61 5.95 7.40
N SER A 66 7.67 5.71 8.18
CA SER A 66 7.70 5.98 9.62
C SER A 66 7.39 7.45 9.92
N VAL A 67 7.96 8.38 9.14
CA VAL A 67 7.67 9.82 9.29
C VAL A 67 6.19 10.11 9.00
N VAL A 68 5.62 9.53 7.95
CA VAL A 68 4.19 9.69 7.61
C VAL A 68 3.31 9.17 8.75
N ILE A 69 3.60 7.98 9.26
CA ILE A 69 2.88 7.38 10.40
C ILE A 69 3.00 8.29 11.64
N ALA A 70 4.20 8.80 11.95
CA ALA A 70 4.43 9.70 13.06
C ALA A 70 3.56 10.97 12.98
N VAL A 71 3.47 11.59 11.81
CA VAL A 71 2.63 12.78 11.57
C VAL A 71 1.15 12.47 11.78
N VAL A 72 0.67 11.34 11.26
CA VAL A 72 -0.73 10.92 11.42
C VAL A 72 -1.05 10.60 12.88
N LEU A 73 -0.15 9.91 13.60
CA LEU A 73 -0.30 9.63 15.02
C LEU A 73 -0.23 10.90 15.88
N ALA A 74 0.64 11.84 15.54
CA ALA A 74 0.70 13.15 16.20
C ALA A 74 -0.65 13.87 16.06
N PHE A 75 -1.24 13.87 14.88
CA PHE A 75 -2.58 14.44 14.67
C PHE A 75 -3.63 13.73 15.54
N LEU A 76 -3.63 12.39 15.59
CA LEU A 76 -4.53 11.61 16.44
C LEU A 76 -4.39 11.97 17.92
N ILE A 77 -3.15 12.10 18.41
CA ILE A 77 -2.85 12.43 19.81
C ILE A 77 -3.30 13.85 20.16
N ILE A 78 -3.01 14.81 19.29
CA ILE A 78 -3.46 16.21 19.47
C ILE A 78 -4.99 16.24 19.51
N TYR A 79 -5.64 15.47 18.65
CA TYR A 79 -7.09 15.40 18.60
C TYR A 79 -7.69 14.76 19.87
N ALA A 80 -7.10 13.64 20.35
CA ALA A 80 -7.49 13.00 21.60
C ALA A 80 -7.29 13.92 22.81
N ASN A 81 -6.23 14.70 22.80
CA ASN A 81 -5.97 15.72 23.84
C ASN A 81 -7.00 16.86 23.82
N GLN A 82 -7.42 17.34 22.65
CA GLN A 82 -8.50 18.33 22.54
C GLN A 82 -9.83 17.78 23.09
N PHE A 83 -10.11 16.50 22.87
CA PHE A 83 -11.26 15.82 23.47
C PHE A 83 -11.21 15.86 25.01
N LEU A 84 -10.06 15.48 25.58
CA LEU A 84 -9.84 15.51 27.02
C LEU A 84 -10.04 16.92 27.59
N LEU A 85 -9.47 17.93 26.93
CA LEU A 85 -9.61 19.33 27.32
C LEU A 85 -11.08 19.77 27.30
N LYS A 86 -11.85 19.42 26.28
CA LYS A 86 -13.29 19.73 26.21
C LYS A 86 -14.08 19.11 27.36
N ARG A 87 -13.80 17.88 27.74
CA ARG A 87 -14.44 17.19 28.86
C ARG A 87 -14.16 17.87 30.21
N ARG A 88 -12.93 18.37 30.39
CA ARG A 88 -12.46 18.99 31.63
C ARG A 88 -12.79 20.49 31.76
N LYS A 89 -13.32 21.11 30.69
CA LYS A 89 -13.60 22.57 30.67
C LYS A 89 -14.37 23.07 31.86
N LYS A 90 -15.45 22.36 32.29
CA LYS A 90 -16.25 22.77 33.46
C LYS A 90 -15.44 22.77 34.77
N GLU A 91 -14.67 21.70 34.99
CA GLU A 91 -13.84 21.59 36.22
C GLU A 91 -12.75 22.68 36.24
N LEU A 92 -12.10 22.93 35.09
CA LEU A 92 -11.12 24.00 34.95
C LEU A 92 -11.76 25.36 35.21
N GLY A 93 -13.01 25.58 34.78
CA GLY A 93 -13.80 26.76 35.07
C GLY A 93 -14.10 26.94 36.58
N VAL A 94 -14.48 25.86 37.27
CA VAL A 94 -14.70 25.85 38.71
C VAL A 94 -13.41 26.21 39.47
N TYR A 95 -12.26 25.68 39.07
CA TYR A 95 -10.97 26.05 39.67
C TYR A 95 -10.66 27.53 39.50
N MET A 96 -11.04 28.18 38.40
CA MET A 96 -10.89 29.62 38.19
C MET A 96 -11.82 30.43 39.10
N VAL A 97 -13.08 29.97 39.28
CA VAL A 97 -14.02 30.62 40.21
C VAL A 97 -13.52 30.53 41.63
N LEU A 98 -12.88 29.44 42.03
CA LEU A 98 -12.25 29.25 43.33
C LEU A 98 -10.93 30.02 43.51
N GLY A 99 -10.58 30.93 42.57
CA GLY A 99 -9.44 31.83 42.67
C GLY A 99 -8.10 31.29 42.20
N MET A 100 -8.04 30.11 41.57
CA MET A 100 -6.79 29.58 41.01
C MET A 100 -6.35 30.41 39.79
N LYS A 101 -5.09 30.84 39.78
CA LYS A 101 -4.50 31.54 38.62
C LYS A 101 -4.42 30.64 37.40
N LYS A 102 -4.70 31.14 36.18
CA LYS A 102 -4.66 30.41 34.92
C LYS A 102 -3.36 29.62 34.73
N ARG A 103 -2.18 30.19 35.03
CA ARG A 103 -0.88 29.50 34.96
C ARG A 103 -0.79 28.26 35.85
N ARG A 104 -1.46 28.27 37.02
CA ARG A 104 -1.45 27.12 37.94
C ARG A 104 -2.37 26.01 37.43
N ILE A 105 -3.52 26.37 36.87
CA ILE A 105 -4.47 25.43 36.23
C ILE A 105 -3.83 24.80 35.00
N SER A 106 -3.17 25.59 34.15
CA SER A 106 -2.47 25.12 32.97
C SER A 106 -1.35 24.11 33.31
N ARG A 107 -0.52 24.41 34.32
CA ARG A 107 0.50 23.47 34.81
C ARG A 107 -0.08 22.19 35.40
N LEU A 108 -1.23 22.31 36.10
CA LEU A 108 -1.92 21.13 36.64
C LEU A 108 -2.41 20.21 35.50
N PHE A 109 -3.10 20.80 34.54
CA PHE A 109 -3.61 20.03 33.38
C PHE A 109 -2.48 19.42 32.51
N ALA A 110 -1.40 20.16 32.26
CA ALA A 110 -0.23 19.67 31.58
C ALA A 110 0.43 18.49 32.33
N GLY A 111 0.52 18.58 33.67
CA GLY A 111 1.04 17.51 34.52
C GLY A 111 0.14 16.26 34.54
N GLU A 112 -1.18 16.43 34.54
CA GLU A 112 -2.13 15.30 34.40
C GLU A 112 -1.97 14.59 33.04
N THR A 113 -1.88 15.37 31.96
CA THR A 113 -1.67 14.86 30.60
C THR A 113 -0.35 14.13 30.48
N LEU A 114 0.73 14.68 31.07
CA LEU A 114 2.05 14.04 31.06
C LEU A 114 2.06 12.74 31.85
N CYS A 115 1.43 12.70 33.02
CA CYS A 115 1.33 11.49 33.84
C CYS A 115 0.66 10.33 33.07
N VAL A 116 -0.48 10.62 32.43
CA VAL A 116 -1.17 9.64 31.58
C VAL A 116 -0.33 9.29 30.37
N GLY A 117 0.38 10.25 29.77
CA GLY A 117 1.27 10.03 28.64
C GLY A 117 2.42 9.08 28.93
N VAL A 118 3.07 9.23 30.10
CA VAL A 118 4.16 8.32 30.52
C VAL A 118 3.63 6.90 30.76
N ILE A 119 2.50 6.75 31.42
CA ILE A 119 1.88 5.43 31.63
C ILE A 119 1.51 4.79 30.28
N ALA A 120 0.96 5.59 29.35
CA ALA A 120 0.60 5.14 28.02
C ALA A 120 1.84 4.75 27.18
N LEU A 121 2.95 5.47 27.32
CA LEU A 121 4.22 5.15 26.67
C LEU A 121 4.74 3.78 27.12
N VAL A 122 4.80 3.55 28.43
CA VAL A 122 5.27 2.26 28.97
C VAL A 122 4.35 1.10 28.56
N SER A 123 3.04 1.26 28.75
CA SER A 123 2.08 0.20 28.36
C SER A 123 2.03 0.00 26.84
N GLY A 124 2.20 1.07 26.05
CA GLY A 124 2.24 1.02 24.60
C GLY A 124 3.49 0.33 24.07
N LEU A 125 4.64 0.54 24.69
CA LEU A 125 5.88 -0.18 24.34
C LEU A 125 5.77 -1.68 24.62
N VAL A 126 5.18 -2.07 25.77
CA VAL A 126 4.95 -3.49 26.10
C VAL A 126 3.99 -4.14 25.10
N LEU A 127 2.86 -3.48 24.80
CA LEU A 127 1.92 -3.96 23.80
C LEU A 127 2.53 -3.95 22.39
N GLY A 128 3.33 -2.94 22.06
CA GLY A 128 4.03 -2.85 20.78
C GLY A 128 5.01 -4.00 20.57
N LEU A 129 5.73 -4.39 21.62
CA LEU A 129 6.58 -5.57 21.58
C LEU A 129 5.76 -6.84 21.31
N LEU A 130 4.62 -7.02 21.96
CA LEU A 130 3.74 -8.18 21.71
C LEU A 130 3.17 -8.16 20.28
N PHE A 131 2.74 -7.01 19.79
CA PHE A 131 2.28 -6.87 18.40
C PHE A 131 3.38 -7.16 17.39
N SER A 132 4.62 -6.70 17.64
CA SER A 132 5.73 -6.96 16.74
C SER A 132 6.07 -8.45 16.64
N GLN A 133 5.99 -9.20 17.75
CA GLN A 133 6.16 -10.66 17.73
C GLN A 133 5.04 -11.36 16.95
N GLY A 134 3.78 -10.95 17.13
CA GLY A 134 2.66 -11.47 16.36
C GLY A 134 2.82 -11.24 14.85
N LEU A 135 3.31 -10.07 14.49
CA LEU A 135 3.59 -9.73 13.08
C LEU A 135 4.79 -10.50 12.52
N SER A 136 5.82 -10.74 13.34
CA SER A 136 6.95 -11.60 12.97
C SER A 136 6.48 -13.02 12.60
N LEU A 137 5.57 -13.60 13.38
CA LEU A 137 4.98 -14.90 13.07
C LEU A 137 4.19 -14.90 11.74
N VAL A 138 3.47 -13.81 11.46
CA VAL A 138 2.78 -13.66 10.18
C VAL A 138 3.77 -13.52 9.03
N ALA A 139 4.84 -12.75 9.23
CA ALA A 139 5.90 -12.58 8.25
C ALA A 139 6.59 -13.92 7.92
N LEU A 140 7.03 -14.68 8.93
CA LEU A 140 7.64 -16.00 8.72
C LEU A 140 6.76 -16.94 7.90
N LYS A 141 5.45 -16.96 8.15
CA LYS A 141 4.51 -17.75 7.36
C LYS A 141 4.35 -17.25 5.92
N LEU A 142 4.34 -15.93 5.70
CA LEU A 142 4.25 -15.35 4.37
C LEU A 142 5.52 -15.59 3.54
N PHE A 143 6.69 -15.56 4.20
CA PHE A 143 7.98 -15.82 3.58
C PHE A 143 8.31 -17.31 3.44
N ALA A 144 7.41 -18.21 3.87
CA ALA A 144 7.62 -19.65 3.91
C ALA A 144 8.88 -20.09 4.67
N ILE A 145 9.32 -19.29 5.65
CA ILE A 145 10.46 -19.57 6.51
C ILE A 145 10.02 -20.51 7.65
N GLU A 146 10.85 -21.48 8.00
CA GLU A 146 10.58 -22.44 9.06
C GLU A 146 10.35 -21.76 10.41
N LEU A 147 9.30 -22.20 11.13
CA LEU A 147 8.94 -21.64 12.44
C LEU A 147 10.00 -21.83 13.52
N ASP A 148 10.93 -22.75 13.33
CA ASP A 148 12.05 -23.01 14.24
C ASP A 148 13.02 -21.83 14.33
N LYS A 149 13.01 -20.93 13.34
CA LYS A 149 13.77 -19.68 13.32
C LYS A 149 13.10 -18.53 14.08
N PHE A 150 11.94 -18.75 14.69
CA PHE A 150 11.27 -17.71 15.48
C PHE A 150 12.08 -17.38 16.74
N GLN A 151 12.49 -16.13 16.86
CA GLN A 151 13.16 -15.58 18.03
C GLN A 151 12.43 -14.32 18.49
N ILE A 152 12.31 -14.17 19.81
CA ILE A 152 11.79 -12.93 20.39
C ILE A 152 12.84 -11.84 20.27
N VAL A 153 12.63 -10.90 19.36
CA VAL A 153 13.58 -9.81 19.11
C VAL A 153 13.09 -8.52 19.75
N PHE A 154 13.96 -7.91 20.56
CA PHE A 154 13.77 -6.56 21.06
C PHE A 154 14.55 -5.57 20.21
N SER A 155 13.85 -4.75 19.43
CA SER A 155 14.47 -3.70 18.63
C SER A 155 14.84 -2.48 19.48
N ALA A 156 16.11 -2.31 19.78
CA ALA A 156 16.62 -1.14 20.49
C ALA A 156 16.51 0.13 19.63
N GLY A 157 16.61 0.00 18.30
CA GLY A 157 16.41 1.08 17.34
C GLY A 157 15.00 1.62 17.38
N ALA A 158 14.00 0.73 17.22
CA ALA A 158 12.60 1.08 17.29
C ALA A 158 12.20 1.65 18.66
N PHE A 159 12.74 1.11 19.75
CA PHE A 159 12.51 1.63 21.09
C PHE A 159 12.97 3.09 21.21
N ARG A 160 14.22 3.38 20.84
CA ARG A 160 14.80 4.74 20.90
C ARG A 160 14.02 5.71 20.02
N GLN A 161 13.69 5.32 18.79
CA GLN A 161 12.93 6.15 17.85
C GLN A 161 11.52 6.42 18.37
N THR A 162 10.84 5.42 18.94
CA THR A 162 9.50 5.59 19.52
C THR A 162 9.53 6.54 20.71
N VAL A 163 10.45 6.35 21.65
CA VAL A 163 10.57 7.24 22.83
C VAL A 163 10.85 8.68 22.40
N LEU A 164 11.76 8.89 21.44
CA LEU A 164 12.12 10.23 20.96
C LEU A 164 10.95 10.89 20.22
N CYS A 165 10.29 10.18 19.31
CA CYS A 165 9.14 10.68 18.57
C CYS A 165 8.00 11.09 19.52
N PHE A 166 7.65 10.22 20.48
CA PHE A 166 6.59 10.53 21.44
C PHE A 166 6.99 11.61 22.42
N ALA A 167 8.25 11.74 22.81
CA ALA A 167 8.72 12.88 23.61
C ALA A 167 8.50 14.21 22.88
N ILE A 168 8.79 14.29 21.59
CA ILE A 168 8.53 15.46 20.74
C ILE A 168 7.03 15.74 20.66
N ILE A 169 6.22 14.73 20.37
CA ILE A 169 4.75 14.88 20.28
C ILE A 169 4.18 15.36 21.60
N PHE A 170 4.58 14.79 22.74
CA PHE A 170 4.12 15.24 24.05
C PHE A 170 4.56 16.66 24.39
N PHE A 171 5.75 17.06 23.99
CA PHE A 171 6.21 18.43 24.17
C PHE A 171 5.30 19.40 23.40
N ILE A 172 4.97 19.11 22.14
CA ILE A 172 4.05 19.93 21.33
C ILE A 172 2.65 19.95 21.97
N VAL A 173 2.13 18.81 22.44
CA VAL A 173 0.84 18.72 23.12
C VAL A 173 0.83 19.54 24.40
N MET A 174 1.91 19.52 25.20
CA MET A 174 2.00 20.34 26.41
C MET A 174 2.00 21.82 26.09
N LEU A 175 2.73 22.28 25.08
CA LEU A 175 2.70 23.68 24.62
C LEU A 175 1.29 24.09 24.21
N PHE A 176 0.61 23.22 23.43
CA PHE A 176 -0.77 23.45 23.01
C PHE A 176 -1.73 23.52 24.20
N ASN A 177 -1.58 22.69 25.23
CA ASN A 177 -2.39 22.71 26.45
C ASN A 177 -2.21 24.01 27.24
N VAL A 178 -0.96 24.46 27.40
CA VAL A 178 -0.64 25.71 28.07
C VAL A 178 -1.27 26.88 27.33
N TRP A 179 -1.12 26.94 26.02
CA TRP A 179 -1.69 27.99 25.18
C TRP A 179 -3.22 27.96 25.20
N SER A 180 -3.83 26.80 25.07
CA SER A 180 -5.28 26.63 25.03
C SER A 180 -5.96 27.06 26.35
N VAL A 181 -5.40 26.66 27.51
CA VAL A 181 -5.98 27.01 28.83
C VAL A 181 -5.78 28.49 29.17
N THR A 182 -4.65 29.11 28.79
CA THR A 182 -4.37 30.53 29.07
C THR A 182 -5.25 31.47 28.26
N ASN A 183 -5.62 31.11 27.03
CA ASN A 183 -6.38 32.01 26.15
C ASN A 183 -7.92 31.92 26.29
N VAL A 184 -8.43 30.93 27.04
CA VAL A 184 -9.89 30.78 27.21
C VAL A 184 -10.42 31.75 28.24
N LYS A 185 -11.59 32.37 27.96
CA LYS A 185 -12.32 33.22 28.90
C LYS A 185 -13.11 32.39 29.91
N LEU A 186 -13.21 32.81 31.15
CA LEU A 186 -13.94 32.11 32.22
C LEU A 186 -15.39 31.80 31.83
N ILE A 187 -16.07 32.76 31.21
CA ILE A 187 -17.46 32.60 30.77
C ILE A 187 -17.60 31.49 29.72
N ASP A 188 -16.60 31.31 28.81
CA ASP A 188 -16.61 30.28 27.80
C ASP A 188 -16.40 28.87 28.39
N LEU A 189 -15.73 28.77 29.54
CA LEU A 189 -15.56 27.52 30.28
C LEU A 189 -16.84 27.10 31.02
N LEU A 190 -17.51 28.05 31.69
CA LEU A 190 -18.73 27.78 32.46
C LEU A 190 -19.95 27.53 31.57
N THR A 191 -20.03 28.22 30.42
CA THR A 191 -21.16 28.11 29.49
C THR A 191 -20.90 27.12 28.34
N ALA A 192 -19.77 26.43 28.34
CA ALA A 192 -19.35 25.53 27.26
C ALA A 192 -20.41 24.48 26.89
N SER A 193 -21.19 23.99 27.86
CA SER A 193 -22.27 22.98 27.61
C SER A 193 -23.56 23.58 27.01
N ARG A 194 -23.72 24.92 27.08
CA ARG A 194 -24.92 25.62 26.57
C ARG A 194 -24.65 26.42 25.30
N LYS A 195 -23.39 26.64 24.94
CA LYS A 195 -23.02 27.42 23.77
C LYS A 195 -23.30 26.64 22.51
N ASN A 196 -24.34 27.01 21.78
CA ASN A 196 -24.58 26.48 20.44
C ASN A 196 -23.53 27.03 19.49
N GLU A 197 -22.92 26.16 18.70
CA GLU A 197 -22.17 26.60 17.54
C GLU A 197 -23.14 27.33 16.61
N SER A 198 -23.03 28.66 16.59
CA SER A 198 -23.90 29.49 15.74
C SER A 198 -23.57 29.19 14.28
N ILE A 199 -24.52 28.62 13.56
CA ILE A 199 -24.46 28.56 12.11
C ILE A 199 -24.62 30.00 11.63
N LYS A 200 -23.50 30.70 11.38
CA LYS A 200 -23.56 32.00 10.70
C LYS A 200 -24.27 31.79 9.36
N ALA A 201 -25.24 32.63 9.08
CA ALA A 201 -25.86 32.69 7.76
C ALA A 201 -24.77 33.10 6.76
N GLU A 202 -24.23 32.14 6.02
CA GLU A 202 -23.22 32.38 4.99
C GLU A 202 -23.89 32.49 3.62
N ASN A 203 -23.26 33.28 2.76
CA ASN A 203 -23.60 33.34 1.35
C ASN A 203 -23.63 31.91 0.78
N ARG A 204 -24.74 31.53 0.19
CA ARG A 204 -24.95 30.17 -0.38
C ARG A 204 -24.09 29.89 -1.61
N VAL A 205 -23.59 30.94 -2.26
CA VAL A 205 -22.84 30.89 -3.51
C VAL A 205 -21.41 30.38 -3.27
N LEU A 206 -20.71 30.87 -2.25
CA LEU A 206 -19.32 30.50 -1.99
C LEU A 206 -19.10 28.97 -1.79
N PRO A 207 -19.91 28.26 -0.95
CA PRO A 207 -19.75 26.80 -0.83
C PRO A 207 -20.05 26.05 -2.13
N LEU A 208 -20.97 26.55 -2.97
CA LEU A 208 -21.26 25.94 -4.27
C LEU A 208 -20.07 26.11 -5.23
N CYS A 209 -19.46 27.31 -5.28
CA CYS A 209 -18.25 27.54 -6.05
C CYS A 209 -17.08 26.65 -5.58
N LEU A 210 -16.88 26.49 -4.26
CA LEU A 210 -15.87 25.60 -3.70
C LEU A 210 -16.15 24.13 -4.05
N PHE A 211 -17.42 23.72 -4.12
CA PHE A 211 -17.78 22.37 -4.53
C PHE A 211 -17.44 22.12 -6.01
N VAL A 212 -17.77 23.05 -6.90
CA VAL A 212 -17.40 22.95 -8.32
C VAL A 212 -15.88 22.94 -8.48
N LEU A 213 -15.18 23.83 -7.76
CA LEU A 213 -13.71 23.86 -7.78
C LEU A 213 -13.10 22.53 -7.29
N SER A 214 -13.70 21.90 -6.27
CA SER A 214 -13.25 20.58 -5.79
C SER A 214 -13.34 19.51 -6.87
N LEU A 215 -14.46 19.48 -7.62
CA LEU A 215 -14.64 18.53 -8.73
C LEU A 215 -13.66 18.78 -9.87
N ILE A 216 -13.34 20.05 -10.16
CA ILE A 216 -12.31 20.42 -11.15
C ILE A 216 -10.94 19.90 -10.71
N CYS A 217 -10.54 20.14 -9.45
CA CYS A 217 -9.26 19.66 -8.91
C CYS A 217 -9.14 18.13 -8.96
N ILE A 218 -10.21 17.42 -8.56
CA ILE A 218 -10.25 15.95 -8.63
C ILE A 218 -10.19 15.47 -10.09
N GLY A 219 -10.92 16.14 -11.01
CA GLY A 219 -10.87 15.85 -12.44
C GLY A 219 -9.48 16.04 -13.05
N ILE A 220 -8.79 17.14 -12.70
CA ILE A 220 -7.39 17.39 -13.11
C ILE A 220 -6.49 16.27 -12.61
N SER A 221 -6.62 15.88 -11.33
CA SER A 221 -5.86 14.78 -10.77
C SER A 221 -6.08 13.48 -11.55
N ALA A 222 -7.33 13.13 -11.85
CA ALA A 222 -7.67 11.93 -12.61
C ALA A 222 -7.08 11.96 -14.03
N VAL A 223 -7.13 13.10 -14.72
CA VAL A 223 -6.56 13.26 -16.06
C VAL A 223 -5.04 13.13 -16.04
N LEU A 224 -4.38 13.72 -15.05
CA LEU A 224 -2.92 13.63 -14.91
C LEU A 224 -2.47 12.20 -14.61
N PHE A 225 -3.13 11.49 -13.70
CA PHE A 225 -2.84 10.08 -13.44
C PHE A 225 -3.16 9.17 -14.63
N ASN A 226 -4.14 9.53 -15.46
CA ASN A 226 -4.46 8.76 -16.65
C ASN A 226 -3.43 8.94 -17.77
N LYS A 227 -2.89 10.16 -17.93
CA LYS A 227 -1.92 10.47 -19.00
C LYS A 227 -0.49 10.07 -18.66
N ASN A 228 -0.05 10.27 -17.42
CA ASN A 228 1.36 10.16 -17.02
C ASN A 228 1.62 8.97 -16.08
N GLY A 229 0.62 8.10 -15.89
CA GLY A 229 0.71 6.97 -14.97
C GLY A 229 0.73 7.39 -13.49
N ILE A 230 0.88 6.39 -12.61
CA ILE A 230 0.93 6.58 -11.16
C ILE A 230 2.33 6.43 -10.56
N LEU A 231 3.35 6.23 -11.38
CA LEU A 231 4.73 6.11 -10.92
C LEU A 231 5.39 7.49 -10.81
N PRO A 232 6.15 7.75 -9.72
CA PRO A 232 6.89 9.00 -9.58
C PRO A 232 8.07 9.01 -10.56
N SER A 233 8.09 9.96 -11.49
CA SER A 233 9.25 10.23 -12.35
C SER A 233 10.06 11.41 -11.81
N ARG A 234 11.39 11.35 -11.92
CA ARG A 234 12.28 12.47 -11.52
C ARG A 234 12.16 13.66 -12.46
N GLU A 235 11.86 13.43 -13.72
CA GLU A 235 11.81 14.46 -14.77
C GLU A 235 10.44 15.13 -14.85
N ASN A 236 9.38 14.46 -14.42
CA ASN A 236 8.01 14.97 -14.58
C ASN A 236 7.32 15.14 -13.22
N MET A 237 7.05 16.39 -12.84
CA MET A 237 6.35 16.72 -11.60
C MET A 237 4.85 16.37 -11.63
N SER A 238 4.35 15.72 -12.67
CA SER A 238 2.92 15.42 -12.86
C SER A 238 2.33 14.59 -11.71
N PHE A 239 3.07 13.62 -11.20
CA PHE A 239 2.66 12.80 -10.06
C PHE A 239 2.43 13.66 -8.80
N GLN A 240 3.38 14.56 -8.49
CA GLN A 240 3.27 15.45 -7.33
C GLN A 240 2.09 16.42 -7.47
N ILE A 241 1.90 16.97 -8.68
CA ILE A 241 0.78 17.88 -8.98
C ILE A 241 -0.56 17.14 -8.90
N ALA A 242 -0.64 15.92 -9.45
CA ALA A 242 -1.85 15.10 -9.38
C ALA A 242 -2.22 14.74 -7.94
N GLY A 243 -1.24 14.34 -7.13
CA GLY A 243 -1.42 14.05 -5.71
C GLY A 243 -1.86 15.29 -4.91
N ALA A 244 -1.20 16.44 -5.13
CA ALA A 244 -1.57 17.69 -4.50
C ALA A 244 -2.99 18.14 -4.89
N ALA A 245 -3.36 18.03 -6.17
CA ALA A 245 -4.70 18.34 -6.66
C ALA A 245 -5.76 17.43 -6.03
N LEU A 246 -5.48 16.14 -5.85
CA LEU A 246 -6.37 15.19 -5.16
C LEU A 246 -6.59 15.59 -3.70
N VAL A 247 -5.53 15.90 -2.98
CA VAL A 247 -5.60 16.30 -1.56
C VAL A 247 -6.37 17.62 -1.40
N VAL A 248 -6.04 18.65 -2.19
CA VAL A 248 -6.73 19.94 -2.16
C VAL A 248 -8.18 19.78 -2.61
N GLY A 249 -8.45 19.02 -3.67
CA GLY A 249 -9.80 18.73 -4.14
C GLY A 249 -10.66 18.03 -3.08
N THR A 250 -10.12 17.04 -2.38
CA THR A 250 -10.80 16.32 -1.30
C THR A 250 -11.09 17.24 -0.10
N PHE A 251 -10.15 18.11 0.26
CA PHE A 251 -10.33 19.09 1.32
C PHE A 251 -11.46 20.07 0.99
N LEU A 252 -11.48 20.61 -0.22
CA LEU A 252 -12.53 21.51 -0.70
C LEU A 252 -13.89 20.79 -0.80
N LEU A 253 -13.89 19.52 -1.21
CA LEU A 253 -15.08 18.69 -1.27
C LEU A 253 -15.77 18.59 0.09
N PHE A 254 -15.04 18.15 1.13
CA PHE A 254 -15.64 18.00 2.46
C PHE A 254 -15.97 19.33 3.15
N ASN A 255 -15.25 20.39 2.84
CA ASN A 255 -15.55 21.73 3.34
C ASN A 255 -16.89 22.25 2.79
N SER A 256 -17.17 22.00 1.51
CA SER A 256 -18.39 22.44 0.81
C SER A 256 -19.57 21.46 0.90
N LEU A 257 -19.30 20.16 1.08
CA LEU A 257 -20.26 19.06 1.07
C LEU A 257 -21.44 19.29 2.03
N SER A 258 -21.18 19.84 3.20
CA SER A 258 -22.20 20.14 4.22
C SER A 258 -23.35 21.00 3.66
N THR A 259 -23.00 22.07 2.95
CA THR A 259 -24.00 23.02 2.41
C THR A 259 -24.77 22.40 1.26
N VAL A 260 -24.08 21.70 0.35
CA VAL A 260 -24.68 21.00 -0.78
C VAL A 260 -25.62 19.89 -0.29
N PHE A 261 -25.16 19.06 0.67
CA PHE A 261 -25.96 18.00 1.27
C PHE A 261 -27.26 18.52 1.88
N ILE A 262 -27.19 19.61 2.68
CA ILE A 262 -28.40 20.21 3.28
C ILE A 262 -29.36 20.72 2.19
N GLN A 263 -28.86 21.33 1.12
CA GLN A 263 -29.70 21.85 0.02
C GLN A 263 -30.43 20.72 -0.72
N VAL A 264 -29.68 19.67 -1.08
CA VAL A 264 -30.23 18.49 -1.79
C VAL A 264 -31.31 17.81 -0.96
N VAL A 265 -31.02 17.54 0.34
CA VAL A 265 -32.01 16.86 1.20
C VAL A 265 -33.23 17.73 1.49
N ARG A 266 -33.10 19.06 1.57
CA ARG A 266 -34.22 19.98 1.72
C ARG A 266 -35.13 20.04 0.49
N ALA A 267 -34.58 19.82 -0.70
CA ALA A 267 -35.42 19.76 -1.94
C ALA A 267 -36.42 18.60 -1.88
N GLY A 268 -36.09 17.49 -1.21
CA GLY A 268 -36.96 16.38 -0.93
C GLY A 268 -37.91 16.61 0.25
N LYS A 269 -38.87 17.52 0.15
CA LYS A 269 -39.78 17.95 1.24
C LYS A 269 -40.43 16.78 1.99
N GLY A 270 -40.86 15.71 1.30
CA GLY A 270 -41.51 14.54 1.91
C GLY A 270 -40.61 13.76 2.88
N PHE A 271 -39.29 13.65 2.62
CA PHE A 271 -38.31 13.03 3.53
C PHE A 271 -37.91 13.99 4.65
N TYR A 272 -37.64 15.26 4.31
CA TYR A 272 -37.10 16.25 5.25
C TYR A 272 -38.05 16.53 6.41
N LEU A 273 -39.34 16.63 6.18
CA LEU A 273 -40.38 16.98 7.17
C LEU A 273 -40.89 15.76 7.99
N LYS A 274 -40.47 14.55 7.69
CA LYS A 274 -40.98 13.33 8.36
C LYS A 274 -40.25 13.05 9.69
N GLY A 275 -40.96 13.13 10.81
CA GLY A 275 -40.45 12.74 12.14
C GLY A 275 -39.24 13.55 12.61
N LEU A 276 -38.11 12.90 12.99
CA LEU A 276 -36.89 13.54 13.44
C LEU A 276 -35.89 13.84 12.32
N ASN A 277 -36.28 13.72 11.03
CA ASN A 277 -35.35 13.89 9.93
C ASN A 277 -34.81 15.33 9.81
N THR A 278 -35.63 16.34 10.12
CA THR A 278 -35.17 17.73 10.17
C THR A 278 -34.05 17.94 11.18
N PHE A 279 -34.16 17.33 12.36
CA PHE A 279 -33.11 17.35 13.39
C PHE A 279 -31.88 16.58 12.92
N LEU A 280 -32.07 15.38 12.36
CA LEU A 280 -31.03 14.54 11.83
C LEU A 280 -30.19 15.26 10.74
N VAL A 281 -30.83 15.82 9.73
CA VAL A 281 -30.15 16.49 8.61
C VAL A 281 -29.38 17.73 9.07
N ARG A 282 -29.98 18.52 9.99
CA ARG A 282 -29.28 19.67 10.57
C ARG A 282 -28.06 19.26 11.38
N GLN A 283 -28.16 18.18 12.15
CA GLN A 283 -27.00 17.66 12.89
C GLN A 283 -25.92 17.12 11.97
N ILE A 284 -26.26 16.30 10.97
CA ILE A 284 -25.28 15.78 10.00
C ILE A 284 -24.58 16.92 9.28
N GLY A 285 -25.33 17.91 8.78
CA GLY A 285 -24.74 19.06 8.09
C GLY A 285 -23.81 19.86 8.97
N SER A 286 -24.21 20.16 10.22
CA SER A 286 -23.32 20.84 11.19
C SER A 286 -22.06 20.03 11.45
N LYS A 287 -22.16 18.71 11.59
CA LYS A 287 -21.05 17.80 11.85
C LYS A 287 -20.04 17.73 10.71
N ILE A 288 -20.50 17.59 9.47
CA ILE A 288 -19.63 17.57 8.29
C ILE A 288 -18.84 18.89 8.22
N ARG A 289 -19.51 20.02 8.44
CA ARG A 289 -18.91 21.35 8.39
C ARG A 289 -17.84 21.59 9.46
N THR A 290 -18.09 21.16 10.69
CA THR A 290 -17.13 21.35 11.79
C THR A 290 -15.98 20.36 11.76
N ASN A 291 -16.11 19.26 11.00
CA ASN A 291 -15.17 18.14 11.01
C ASN A 291 -14.55 17.84 9.64
N TYR A 292 -14.71 18.73 8.66
CA TYR A 292 -14.24 18.50 7.30
C TYR A 292 -12.77 18.08 7.25
N LEU A 293 -11.90 18.66 8.09
CA LEU A 293 -10.48 18.31 8.14
C LEU A 293 -10.25 16.85 8.61
N VAL A 294 -10.94 16.42 9.66
CA VAL A 294 -10.85 15.03 10.15
C VAL A 294 -11.37 14.05 9.10
N VAL A 295 -12.49 14.38 8.46
CA VAL A 295 -13.09 13.54 7.40
C VAL A 295 -12.18 13.47 6.18
N THR A 296 -11.49 14.56 5.80
CA THR A 296 -10.48 14.59 4.74
C THR A 296 -9.32 13.66 5.04
N ILE A 297 -8.75 13.75 6.25
CA ILE A 297 -7.63 12.89 6.67
C ILE A 297 -8.06 11.42 6.69
N VAL A 298 -9.23 11.13 7.26
CA VAL A 298 -9.76 9.75 7.29
C VAL A 298 -10.00 9.23 5.87
N CYS A 299 -10.52 10.04 4.95
CA CYS A 299 -10.71 9.66 3.55
C CYS A 299 -9.36 9.31 2.89
N GLY A 300 -8.34 10.16 3.06
CA GLY A 300 -7.00 9.90 2.53
C GLY A 300 -6.38 8.62 3.09
N LEU A 301 -6.46 8.42 4.40
CA LEU A 301 -5.96 7.20 5.05
C LEU A 301 -6.72 5.94 4.59
N LEU A 302 -8.04 6.00 4.44
CA LEU A 302 -8.85 4.90 3.91
C LEU A 302 -8.47 4.59 2.45
N THR A 303 -8.24 5.61 1.62
CA THR A 303 -7.78 5.43 0.24
C THR A 303 -6.45 4.68 0.21
N ILE A 304 -5.45 5.13 0.99
CA ILE A 304 -4.15 4.45 1.09
C ILE A 304 -4.32 3.01 1.61
N THR A 305 -5.16 2.82 2.64
CA THR A 305 -5.44 1.49 3.19
C THR A 305 -6.00 0.53 2.15
N ILE A 306 -7.04 0.95 1.43
CA ILE A 306 -7.70 0.11 0.42
C ILE A 306 -6.72 -0.20 -0.73
N CYS A 307 -5.99 0.80 -1.21
CA CYS A 307 -4.98 0.61 -2.25
C CYS A 307 -3.88 -0.34 -1.79
N ALA A 308 -3.28 -0.11 -0.62
CA ALA A 308 -2.18 -0.92 -0.10
C ALA A 308 -2.61 -2.40 0.08
N VAL A 309 -3.73 -2.65 0.78
CA VAL A 309 -4.19 -4.02 1.01
C VAL A 309 -4.59 -4.71 -0.29
N SER A 310 -5.23 -4.00 -1.22
CA SER A 310 -5.62 -4.58 -2.51
C SER A 310 -4.41 -4.90 -3.38
N ILE A 311 -3.44 -4.00 -3.48
CA ILE A 311 -2.21 -4.23 -4.25
C ILE A 311 -1.42 -5.38 -3.61
N GLY A 312 -1.18 -5.35 -2.29
CA GLY A 312 -0.43 -6.39 -1.60
C GLY A 312 -1.06 -7.78 -1.70
N ALA A 313 -2.40 -7.88 -1.59
CA ALA A 313 -3.09 -9.15 -1.75
C ALA A 313 -3.08 -9.65 -3.21
N SER A 314 -3.24 -8.76 -4.19
CA SER A 314 -3.26 -9.12 -5.60
C SER A 314 -1.89 -9.58 -6.07
N THR A 315 -0.80 -8.88 -5.68
CA THR A 315 0.57 -9.27 -6.02
C THR A 315 0.94 -10.61 -5.39
N ALA A 316 0.55 -10.87 -4.13
CA ALA A 316 0.82 -12.15 -3.47
C ALA A 316 0.18 -13.36 -4.19
N LEU A 317 -1.02 -13.20 -4.71
CA LEU A 317 -1.72 -14.27 -5.44
C LEU A 317 -1.17 -14.48 -6.86
N ALA A 318 -0.84 -13.40 -7.55
CA ALA A 318 -0.35 -13.45 -8.93
C ALA A 318 1.02 -14.09 -9.05
N MET A 319 1.90 -13.90 -8.07
CA MET A 319 3.28 -14.38 -8.11
C MET A 319 3.43 -15.89 -8.08
N ASN A 320 2.50 -16.61 -7.44
CA ASN A 320 2.58 -18.07 -7.40
C ASN A 320 2.42 -18.71 -8.79
N GLU A 321 1.59 -18.12 -9.64
CA GLU A 321 1.40 -18.60 -11.02
C GLU A 321 2.57 -18.19 -11.93
N LEU A 322 3.05 -16.93 -11.76
CA LEU A 322 4.12 -16.40 -12.59
C LEU A 322 5.45 -17.12 -12.39
N SER A 323 5.84 -17.36 -11.14
CA SER A 323 7.13 -17.98 -10.84
C SER A 323 7.24 -19.37 -11.48
N LYS A 324 6.14 -20.14 -11.55
CA LYS A 324 6.12 -21.43 -12.21
C LYS A 324 6.28 -21.33 -13.74
N ALA A 325 5.63 -20.34 -14.35
CA ALA A 325 5.72 -20.14 -15.80
C ALA A 325 7.07 -19.56 -16.24
N ALA A 326 7.69 -18.71 -15.40
CA ALA A 326 8.96 -18.06 -15.70
C ALA A 326 10.20 -18.94 -15.44
N THR A 327 10.06 -20.04 -14.69
CA THR A 327 11.19 -20.94 -14.34
C THR A 327 10.96 -22.39 -14.79
N PRO A 328 10.87 -22.65 -16.12
CA PRO A 328 10.60 -23.98 -16.63
C PRO A 328 11.79 -24.96 -16.55
N TYR A 329 13.00 -24.44 -16.32
CA TYR A 329 14.23 -25.21 -16.18
C TYR A 329 14.80 -25.09 -14.78
N ASP A 330 15.63 -26.05 -14.34
CA ASP A 330 16.24 -26.00 -13.02
C ASP A 330 17.49 -25.10 -13.01
N LEU A 331 18.26 -25.10 -14.13
CA LEU A 331 19.39 -24.18 -14.33
C LEU A 331 19.51 -23.78 -15.79
N ASN A 332 19.78 -22.51 -16.04
CA ASN A 332 20.27 -22.01 -17.32
C ASN A 332 21.64 -21.40 -17.14
N VAL A 333 22.55 -21.67 -18.07
CA VAL A 333 23.84 -21.00 -18.16
C VAL A 333 23.94 -20.35 -19.54
N LEU A 334 24.20 -19.03 -19.54
CA LEU A 334 24.35 -18.25 -20.76
C LEU A 334 25.82 -17.94 -20.97
N SER A 335 26.26 -17.98 -22.21
CA SER A 335 27.57 -17.55 -22.68
C SER A 335 27.42 -16.56 -23.82
N ASN A 336 28.04 -15.39 -23.69
CA ASN A 336 28.04 -14.38 -24.73
C ASN A 336 29.15 -14.73 -25.74
N VAL A 337 28.77 -15.02 -26.98
CA VAL A 337 29.71 -15.46 -28.04
C VAL A 337 30.76 -14.37 -28.35
N SER A 338 30.42 -13.11 -28.24
CA SER A 338 31.37 -12.01 -28.51
C SER A 338 32.51 -11.97 -27.47
N THR A 339 32.28 -12.44 -26.25
CA THR A 339 33.26 -12.44 -25.14
C THR A 339 33.91 -13.81 -25.00
N ASP A 340 33.13 -14.89 -25.04
CA ASP A 340 33.54 -16.25 -24.68
C ASP A 340 33.86 -17.13 -25.88
N GLY A 341 33.56 -16.67 -27.11
CA GLY A 341 33.60 -17.43 -28.33
C GLY A 341 32.43 -18.43 -28.43
N ASP A 342 32.35 -19.17 -29.53
CA ASP A 342 31.32 -20.21 -29.74
C ASP A 342 31.68 -21.49 -28.97
N SER A 343 31.52 -21.43 -27.64
CA SER A 343 31.94 -22.50 -26.73
C SER A 343 30.83 -23.47 -26.39
N ASN A 344 31.19 -24.75 -26.18
CA ASN A 344 30.35 -25.72 -25.53
C ASN A 344 30.33 -25.43 -24.01
N ILE A 345 29.21 -24.86 -23.51
CA ILE A 345 29.08 -24.46 -22.11
C ILE A 345 29.27 -25.65 -21.16
N SER A 346 28.77 -26.86 -21.52
CA SER A 346 28.93 -28.06 -20.69
C SER A 346 30.39 -28.48 -20.56
N GLU A 347 31.21 -28.27 -21.59
CA GLU A 347 32.63 -28.56 -21.56
C GLU A 347 33.41 -27.53 -20.76
N TYR A 348 33.06 -26.25 -20.90
CA TYR A 348 33.61 -25.18 -20.09
C TYR A 348 33.33 -25.39 -18.59
N LEU A 349 32.10 -25.75 -18.22
CA LEU A 349 31.75 -26.04 -16.80
C LEU A 349 32.55 -27.23 -16.27
N ALA A 350 32.79 -28.25 -17.08
CA ALA A 350 33.58 -29.43 -16.71
C ALA A 350 35.06 -29.04 -16.40
N THR A 351 35.63 -28.06 -17.10
CA THR A 351 37.00 -27.57 -16.82
C THR A 351 37.07 -26.79 -15.49
N HIS A 352 35.93 -26.37 -14.96
CA HIS A 352 35.80 -25.67 -13.68
C HIS A 352 35.22 -26.57 -12.56
N ASP A 353 35.48 -27.86 -12.61
CA ASP A 353 35.03 -28.87 -11.64
C ASP A 353 33.48 -28.99 -11.52
N VAL A 354 32.72 -28.53 -12.51
CA VAL A 354 31.26 -28.70 -12.59
C VAL A 354 30.90 -29.64 -13.72
N ALA A 355 30.95 -30.96 -13.47
CA ALA A 355 30.51 -31.97 -14.39
C ALA A 355 28.98 -32.02 -14.44
N MET A 356 28.36 -31.10 -15.19
CA MET A 356 26.88 -30.93 -15.21
C MET A 356 26.13 -32.21 -15.57
N ARG A 357 26.72 -33.09 -16.37
CA ARG A 357 26.16 -34.42 -16.75
C ARG A 357 25.88 -35.33 -15.54
N ASP A 358 26.61 -35.17 -14.46
CA ASP A 358 26.43 -35.98 -13.24
C ASP A 358 25.14 -35.58 -12.52
N TYR A 359 24.73 -34.32 -12.61
CA TYR A 359 23.56 -33.75 -11.96
C TYR A 359 22.32 -33.65 -12.85
N ALA A 360 22.50 -33.62 -14.17
CA ALA A 360 21.40 -33.42 -15.14
C ALA A 360 20.68 -34.72 -15.48
N GLU A 361 19.36 -34.69 -15.52
CA GLU A 361 18.50 -35.70 -16.17
C GLU A 361 18.42 -35.42 -17.65
N ASN A 362 18.13 -34.17 -18.03
CA ASN A 362 18.13 -33.67 -19.40
C ASN A 362 18.96 -32.39 -19.51
N MET A 363 19.68 -32.23 -20.61
CA MET A 363 20.51 -31.08 -20.86
C MET A 363 20.61 -30.84 -22.38
N GLU A 364 20.27 -29.59 -22.78
CA GLU A 364 20.32 -29.16 -24.18
C GLU A 364 20.99 -27.77 -24.26
N GLN A 365 21.78 -27.56 -25.30
CA GLN A 365 22.34 -26.25 -25.62
C GLN A 365 21.64 -25.68 -26.84
N ILE A 366 21.11 -24.46 -26.72
CA ILE A 366 20.49 -23.70 -27.80
C ILE A 366 21.33 -22.48 -28.13
N SER A 367 21.20 -21.97 -29.36
CA SER A 367 21.90 -20.75 -29.79
C SER A 367 20.92 -19.69 -30.26
N ILE A 368 21.17 -18.46 -29.84
CA ILE A 368 20.42 -17.28 -30.22
C ILE A 368 21.30 -16.42 -31.13
N TYR A 369 20.73 -15.91 -32.20
CA TYR A 369 21.39 -15.15 -33.24
C TYR A 369 20.82 -13.74 -33.27
N GLU A 370 21.57 -12.79 -33.86
CA GLU A 370 21.13 -11.43 -34.13
C GLU A 370 20.57 -11.27 -35.54
N ALA A 371 19.44 -10.59 -35.67
CA ALA A 371 18.91 -10.18 -36.96
C ALA A 371 19.72 -9.03 -37.56
N ASP A 372 19.61 -8.83 -38.88
CA ASP A 372 20.10 -7.65 -39.58
C ASP A 372 19.20 -6.43 -39.36
N MET A 373 18.21 -6.52 -38.46
CA MET A 373 17.27 -5.46 -38.11
C MET A 373 17.23 -5.21 -36.59
N THR A 374 16.90 -3.95 -36.23
CA THR A 374 16.70 -3.52 -34.84
C THR A 374 15.23 -3.62 -34.41
N TYR A 375 14.97 -3.59 -33.09
CA TYR A 375 13.59 -3.48 -32.59
C TYR A 375 12.90 -2.18 -33.04
N SER A 376 13.64 -1.10 -33.22
CA SER A 376 13.12 0.17 -33.76
C SER A 376 12.59 -0.01 -35.20
N GLU A 377 13.27 -0.80 -36.03
CA GLU A 377 12.82 -1.13 -37.37
C GLU A 377 11.65 -2.10 -37.39
N LEU A 378 11.66 -3.11 -36.51
CA LEU A 378 10.54 -4.04 -36.36
C LEU A 378 9.26 -3.29 -35.94
N PHE A 379 9.37 -2.28 -35.08
CA PHE A 379 8.24 -1.48 -34.59
C PHE A 379 7.99 -0.21 -35.43
N GLU A 380 8.59 -0.07 -36.59
CA GLU A 380 8.47 1.13 -37.41
C GLU A 380 7.02 1.55 -37.65
N GLY A 381 6.74 2.84 -37.46
CA GLY A 381 5.41 3.43 -37.61
C GLY A 381 4.47 3.25 -36.41
N GLN A 382 4.98 2.68 -35.32
CA GLN A 382 4.27 2.62 -34.04
C GLN A 382 4.79 3.72 -33.09
N ASN A 383 3.92 4.26 -32.26
CA ASN A 383 4.34 5.18 -31.17
C ASN A 383 4.76 4.31 -29.98
N VAL A 384 6.04 3.93 -29.94
CA VAL A 384 6.57 3.01 -28.94
C VAL A 384 6.90 3.80 -27.69
N GLU A 385 6.15 3.56 -26.61
CA GLU A 385 6.42 4.04 -25.25
C GLU A 385 6.93 2.86 -24.43
N LEU A 386 8.22 2.55 -24.53
CA LEU A 386 8.87 1.53 -23.71
C LEU A 386 9.31 2.15 -22.38
N TRP A 387 8.91 1.58 -21.27
CA TRP A 387 9.37 1.97 -19.93
C TRP A 387 10.09 0.77 -19.28
N PRO A 388 11.19 0.96 -18.53
CA PRO A 388 12.04 2.13 -18.24
C PRO A 388 13.43 2.12 -18.95
N ILE A 389 13.64 1.31 -19.99
CA ILE A 389 14.96 1.03 -20.61
C ILE A 389 14.89 1.28 -22.14
N ASP A 390 14.42 2.45 -22.54
CA ASP A 390 13.79 2.61 -23.84
C ASP A 390 14.76 2.75 -25.03
N GLU A 391 15.83 3.54 -24.89
CA GLU A 391 16.73 3.80 -26.02
C GLU A 391 17.68 2.62 -26.33
N GLU A 392 18.17 1.91 -25.30
CA GLU A 392 19.05 0.77 -25.47
C GLU A 392 18.34 -0.41 -26.15
N VAL A 393 17.09 -0.69 -25.78
CA VAL A 393 16.31 -1.79 -26.37
C VAL A 393 15.90 -1.49 -27.79
N SER A 394 15.46 -0.26 -28.07
CA SER A 394 15.03 0.14 -29.41
C SER A 394 16.16 0.02 -30.44
N ASN A 395 17.39 0.27 -30.03
CA ASN A 395 18.57 0.22 -30.89
C ASN A 395 19.26 -1.15 -30.91
N SER A 396 18.86 -2.10 -30.05
CA SER A 396 19.40 -3.45 -30.10
C SER A 396 18.83 -4.24 -31.27
N LYS A 397 19.61 -5.18 -31.77
CA LYS A 397 19.19 -6.10 -32.83
C LYS A 397 18.13 -7.08 -32.32
N VAL A 398 17.23 -7.47 -33.19
CA VAL A 398 16.17 -8.44 -32.85
C VAL A 398 16.78 -9.84 -32.73
N ALA A 399 16.40 -10.54 -31.65
CA ALA A 399 16.84 -11.93 -31.45
C ALA A 399 16.19 -12.90 -32.45
N ILE A 400 16.98 -13.82 -32.91
CA ILE A 400 16.54 -14.91 -33.81
C ILE A 400 16.91 -16.26 -33.21
N ILE A 401 16.00 -17.23 -33.32
CA ILE A 401 16.25 -18.61 -32.93
C ILE A 401 15.82 -19.59 -34.03
N PRO A 402 16.65 -20.59 -34.36
CA PRO A 402 16.24 -21.64 -35.29
C PRO A 402 15.13 -22.52 -34.65
N VAL A 403 14.21 -22.97 -35.47
CA VAL A 403 13.06 -23.79 -35.04
C VAL A 403 13.48 -25.07 -34.32
N SER A 404 14.60 -25.66 -34.69
CA SER A 404 15.14 -26.85 -34.03
C SER A 404 15.54 -26.56 -32.56
N ASP A 405 16.19 -25.42 -32.30
CA ASP A 405 16.62 -25.00 -30.96
C ASP A 405 15.42 -24.63 -30.11
N PHE A 406 14.47 -23.90 -30.69
CA PHE A 406 13.22 -23.56 -30.00
C PHE A 406 12.42 -24.80 -29.60
N ASN A 407 12.33 -25.79 -30.51
CA ASN A 407 11.66 -27.06 -30.25
C ASN A 407 12.40 -27.93 -29.21
N ARG A 408 13.75 -27.88 -29.15
CA ARG A 408 14.51 -28.53 -28.07
C ARG A 408 14.12 -27.95 -26.72
N ALA A 409 14.04 -26.62 -26.63
CA ALA A 409 13.62 -25.94 -25.42
C ALA A 409 12.17 -26.29 -25.01
N LEU A 410 11.23 -26.36 -25.96
CA LEU A 410 9.84 -26.74 -25.67
C LEU A 410 9.72 -28.22 -25.24
N THR A 411 10.45 -29.12 -25.92
CA THR A 411 10.41 -30.55 -25.61
C THR A 411 10.92 -30.82 -24.18
N MET A 412 11.95 -30.12 -23.72
CA MET A 412 12.41 -30.22 -22.35
C MET A 412 11.32 -29.83 -21.32
N GLN A 413 10.40 -28.95 -21.70
CA GLN A 413 9.24 -28.57 -20.86
C GLN A 413 8.06 -29.54 -20.97
N GLY A 414 8.17 -30.60 -21.81
CA GLY A 414 7.08 -31.51 -22.11
C GLY A 414 5.99 -30.90 -23.00
N LYS A 415 6.30 -29.81 -23.72
CA LYS A 415 5.40 -29.18 -24.68
C LYS A 415 5.56 -29.76 -26.07
N GLU A 416 4.51 -29.65 -26.89
CA GLU A 416 4.56 -30.12 -28.29
C GLU A 416 5.47 -29.21 -29.12
N PRO A 417 6.33 -29.78 -30.00
CA PRO A 417 7.16 -29.01 -30.90
C PRO A 417 6.30 -28.28 -31.95
N ILE A 418 6.70 -27.05 -32.29
CA ILE A 418 6.08 -26.29 -33.39
C ILE A 418 6.59 -26.80 -34.76
N THR A 419 5.74 -26.69 -35.76
CA THR A 419 6.09 -26.97 -37.15
C THR A 419 6.18 -25.68 -37.93
N LEU A 420 7.24 -25.49 -38.69
CA LEU A 420 7.50 -24.33 -39.53
C LEU A 420 7.96 -24.79 -40.90
N ASN A 421 7.38 -24.23 -41.96
CA ASN A 421 7.86 -24.52 -43.33
C ASN A 421 9.15 -23.73 -43.63
N ASP A 422 9.90 -24.18 -44.66
CA ASP A 422 11.21 -23.59 -45.01
C ASP A 422 11.15 -22.08 -45.40
N ASP A 423 9.98 -21.60 -45.78
CA ASP A 423 9.73 -20.22 -46.22
C ASP A 423 8.93 -19.37 -45.19
N GLN A 424 8.80 -19.85 -43.95
CA GLN A 424 7.96 -19.20 -42.96
C GLN A 424 8.72 -18.73 -41.71
N TYR A 425 8.12 -17.76 -40.98
CA TYR A 425 8.59 -17.33 -39.70
C TYR A 425 7.44 -17.25 -38.68
N LEU A 426 7.78 -17.30 -37.39
CA LEU A 426 6.90 -17.02 -36.24
C LEU A 426 7.53 -15.96 -35.33
N LEU A 427 6.71 -15.26 -34.58
CA LEU A 427 7.16 -14.37 -33.52
C LEU A 427 6.81 -14.95 -32.15
N ASN A 428 7.78 -14.93 -31.25
CA ASN A 428 7.58 -15.23 -29.84
C ASN A 428 7.83 -13.96 -29.01
N CYS A 429 6.95 -13.67 -28.06
CA CYS A 429 7.11 -12.55 -27.12
C CYS A 429 6.31 -12.84 -25.86
N ASN A 430 6.97 -13.05 -24.76
CA ASN A 430 6.33 -13.24 -23.46
C ASN A 430 6.49 -12.04 -22.51
N TYR A 431 7.13 -10.95 -22.97
CA TYR A 431 7.27 -9.70 -22.22
C TYR A 431 6.14 -8.72 -22.56
N THR A 432 5.31 -8.40 -21.59
CA THR A 432 4.11 -7.54 -21.79
C THR A 432 4.44 -6.16 -22.30
N GLY A 433 5.58 -5.59 -21.87
CA GLY A 433 6.00 -4.24 -22.27
C GLY A 433 6.17 -4.10 -23.79
N THR A 434 6.54 -5.17 -24.48
CA THR A 434 6.72 -5.16 -25.95
C THR A 434 5.64 -5.96 -26.69
N TYR A 435 4.85 -6.80 -26.03
CA TYR A 435 3.89 -7.70 -26.68
C TYR A 435 2.94 -6.98 -27.64
N GLN A 436 2.39 -5.84 -27.26
CA GLN A 436 1.49 -5.07 -28.12
C GLN A 436 2.18 -4.58 -29.40
N TYR A 437 3.46 -4.21 -29.32
CA TYR A 437 4.24 -3.73 -30.45
C TYR A 437 4.63 -4.89 -31.36
N VAL A 438 5.03 -6.04 -30.78
CA VAL A 438 5.32 -7.27 -31.53
C VAL A 438 4.07 -7.81 -32.23
N SER A 439 2.93 -7.80 -31.55
CA SER A 439 1.63 -8.18 -32.15
C SER A 439 1.23 -7.26 -33.28
N ALA A 440 1.39 -5.96 -33.14
CA ALA A 440 1.12 -4.99 -34.20
C ALA A 440 2.13 -5.12 -35.36
N ALA A 441 3.41 -5.41 -35.08
CA ALA A 441 4.42 -5.70 -36.11
C ALA A 441 4.05 -6.95 -36.91
N LEU A 442 3.59 -8.02 -36.23
CA LEU A 442 3.13 -9.26 -36.90
C LEU A 442 1.97 -8.99 -37.85
N GLN A 443 1.03 -8.10 -37.48
CA GLN A 443 -0.10 -7.73 -38.34
C GLN A 443 0.34 -6.85 -39.55
N LYS A 444 1.37 -6.03 -39.38
CA LYS A 444 1.89 -5.16 -40.44
C LYS A 444 2.78 -5.91 -41.44
N HIS A 445 3.61 -6.82 -40.98
CA HIS A 445 4.58 -7.53 -41.78
C HIS A 445 4.05 -8.92 -42.17
N SER A 446 3.51 -9.04 -43.40
CA SER A 446 3.16 -10.35 -43.98
C SER A 446 4.38 -11.16 -44.38
N GLU A 447 5.51 -10.49 -44.67
CA GLU A 447 6.81 -11.03 -45.02
C GLU A 447 7.94 -10.23 -44.34
N ILE A 448 9.02 -10.91 -44.01
CA ILE A 448 10.25 -10.29 -43.49
C ILE A 448 11.46 -10.88 -44.24
N THR A 449 12.53 -10.09 -44.36
CA THR A 449 13.78 -10.55 -44.97
C THR A 449 14.86 -10.64 -43.90
N ILE A 450 15.48 -11.81 -43.74
CA ILE A 450 16.52 -12.13 -42.76
C ILE A 450 17.65 -12.85 -43.44
N GLY A 451 18.88 -12.37 -43.31
CA GLY A 451 20.05 -12.99 -43.95
C GLY A 451 19.91 -13.14 -45.48
N GLY A 452 19.16 -12.22 -46.12
CA GLY A 452 18.86 -12.27 -47.55
C GLY A 452 17.74 -13.26 -47.95
N THR A 453 17.12 -13.96 -47.00
CA THR A 453 15.99 -14.87 -47.23
C THR A 453 14.68 -14.18 -46.85
N THR A 454 13.71 -14.17 -47.78
CA THR A 454 12.37 -13.63 -47.52
C THR A 454 11.48 -14.73 -46.93
N LEU A 455 10.89 -14.48 -45.78
CA LEU A 455 10.07 -15.42 -45.02
C LEU A 455 8.64 -14.89 -44.91
N LEU A 456 7.66 -15.77 -45.05
CA LEU A 456 6.24 -15.47 -44.92
C LEU A 456 5.77 -15.74 -43.50
N ARG A 457 4.80 -14.98 -43.04
CA ARG A 457 4.18 -15.15 -41.72
C ARG A 457 3.43 -16.49 -41.63
N ALA A 458 3.77 -17.33 -40.66
CA ALA A 458 3.15 -18.66 -40.46
C ALA A 458 1.86 -18.59 -39.60
N SER A 459 1.73 -17.61 -38.74
CA SER A 459 0.57 -17.44 -37.81
C SER A 459 0.18 -15.96 -37.66
N ASP A 460 -1.09 -15.73 -37.36
CA ASP A 460 -1.60 -14.40 -37.03
C ASP A 460 -1.46 -14.07 -35.51
N GLU A 461 -1.03 -15.04 -34.71
CA GLU A 461 -0.85 -14.89 -33.26
C GLU A 461 0.63 -14.97 -32.88
N VAL A 462 1.04 -14.16 -31.94
CA VAL A 462 2.38 -14.17 -31.33
C VAL A 462 2.41 -15.27 -30.29
N LEU A 463 3.43 -16.13 -30.32
CA LEU A 463 3.68 -17.13 -29.28
C LEU A 463 4.10 -16.45 -27.97
N GLN A 464 3.79 -17.07 -26.84
CA GLN A 464 4.14 -16.54 -25.50
C GLN A 464 4.90 -17.58 -24.67
N GLU A 465 5.87 -18.25 -25.31
CA GLU A 465 6.60 -19.32 -24.68
C GLU A 465 7.90 -18.84 -24.02
N THR A 466 8.25 -19.43 -22.88
CA THR A 466 9.55 -19.21 -22.23
C THR A 466 10.50 -20.28 -22.71
N TYR A 467 11.48 -19.94 -23.50
CA TYR A 467 12.46 -20.90 -24.03
C TYR A 467 13.83 -20.83 -23.32
N PHE A 468 14.06 -19.86 -22.47
CA PHE A 468 15.18 -19.78 -21.52
C PHE A 468 14.90 -18.80 -20.39
N MET A 469 15.68 -18.86 -19.31
CA MET A 469 15.60 -18.00 -18.14
C MET A 469 16.84 -17.11 -18.07
N ILE A 470 16.68 -15.80 -17.85
CA ILE A 470 17.80 -14.89 -17.57
C ILE A 470 17.61 -14.22 -16.22
N SER A 471 16.40 -13.84 -15.90
CA SER A 471 16.04 -13.07 -14.72
C SER A 471 14.64 -13.45 -14.27
N VAL A 472 14.22 -12.71 -13.29
CA VAL A 472 12.93 -12.77 -12.65
C VAL A 472 11.83 -12.30 -13.61
N GLY A 473 11.08 -13.20 -14.22
CA GLY A 473 9.93 -12.92 -15.08
C GLY A 473 10.11 -13.29 -16.54
N ASN A 474 9.12 -12.98 -17.33
CA ASN A 474 9.12 -13.20 -18.76
C ASN A 474 9.95 -12.11 -19.45
N ASN A 475 10.96 -12.51 -20.21
CA ASN A 475 12.01 -11.62 -20.71
C ASN A 475 12.11 -11.53 -22.21
N ASP A 476 11.37 -12.37 -22.95
CA ASP A 476 11.42 -12.33 -24.41
C ASP A 476 10.66 -11.11 -24.93
N ARG A 477 11.41 -10.14 -25.42
CA ARG A 477 10.93 -8.85 -25.95
C ARG A 477 10.43 -8.92 -27.39
N GLY A 478 10.56 -10.09 -28.00
CA GLY A 478 10.19 -10.35 -29.38
C GLY A 478 11.32 -11.09 -30.09
N THR A 479 11.23 -12.42 -30.19
CA THR A 479 12.18 -13.29 -30.89
C THR A 479 11.55 -13.76 -32.16
N ILE A 480 12.33 -13.78 -33.27
CA ILE A 480 11.91 -14.30 -34.54
C ILE A 480 12.35 -15.78 -34.60
N ILE A 481 11.40 -16.69 -34.79
CA ILE A 481 11.66 -18.12 -35.00
C ILE A 481 11.71 -18.37 -36.48
N VAL A 482 12.82 -18.96 -36.95
CA VAL A 482 13.09 -19.18 -38.38
C VAL A 482 13.48 -20.61 -38.65
N PRO A 483 13.39 -21.10 -39.91
CA PRO A 483 13.97 -22.38 -40.31
C PRO A 483 15.49 -22.41 -40.12
N ASP A 484 16.05 -23.57 -39.80
CA ASP A 484 17.47 -23.73 -39.44
C ASP A 484 18.46 -23.25 -40.51
N HIS A 485 18.11 -23.32 -41.79
CA HIS A 485 18.98 -22.90 -42.90
C HIS A 485 19.18 -21.36 -42.93
N VAL A 486 18.24 -20.58 -42.36
CA VAL A 486 18.27 -19.10 -42.36
C VAL A 486 19.39 -18.58 -41.49
N VAL A 487 19.68 -19.25 -40.36
CA VAL A 487 20.70 -18.79 -39.41
C VAL A 487 22.14 -19.11 -39.87
N ALA A 488 22.34 -19.86 -40.95
CA ALA A 488 23.68 -20.28 -41.41
C ALA A 488 24.61 -19.12 -41.78
N GLY A 489 24.08 -17.94 -42.03
CA GLY A 489 24.84 -16.72 -42.37
C GLY A 489 24.78 -15.61 -41.29
N LEU A 490 24.12 -15.87 -40.18
CA LEU A 490 23.95 -14.86 -39.12
C LEU A 490 25.01 -15.03 -38.02
N GLU A 491 25.30 -13.89 -37.32
CA GLU A 491 26.20 -13.90 -36.18
C GLU A 491 25.47 -14.49 -34.96
N LYS A 492 26.12 -15.43 -34.27
CA LYS A 492 25.64 -15.92 -32.98
C LYS A 492 25.88 -14.83 -31.93
N ASP A 493 24.87 -14.58 -31.12
CA ASP A 493 24.95 -13.65 -29.98
C ASP A 493 25.17 -14.42 -28.66
N VAL A 494 24.30 -15.34 -28.32
CA VAL A 494 24.30 -16.04 -27.04
C VAL A 494 24.10 -17.54 -27.23
N ASN A 495 24.90 -18.35 -26.52
CA ASN A 495 24.61 -19.75 -26.28
C ASN A 495 23.96 -19.93 -24.93
N VAL A 496 22.96 -20.79 -24.83
CA VAL A 496 22.24 -21.09 -23.58
C VAL A 496 22.21 -22.56 -23.32
N LEU A 497 22.78 -23.00 -22.20
CA LEU A 497 22.66 -24.37 -21.71
C LEU A 497 21.41 -24.44 -20.83
N LEU A 498 20.45 -25.27 -21.20
CA LEU A 498 19.23 -25.59 -20.46
C LEU A 498 19.46 -26.90 -19.70
N VAL A 499 19.16 -26.94 -18.42
CA VAL A 499 19.38 -28.09 -17.55
C VAL A 499 18.14 -28.41 -16.74
N GLN A 500 17.76 -29.70 -16.71
CA GLN A 500 16.82 -30.27 -15.74
C GLN A 500 17.60 -31.22 -14.83
N TYR A 501 17.45 -31.05 -13.52
CA TYR A 501 18.17 -31.85 -12.55
C TYR A 501 17.56 -33.25 -12.37
N LYS A 502 18.40 -34.22 -12.01
CA LYS A 502 17.94 -35.49 -11.46
C LYS A 502 17.19 -35.25 -10.14
N PRO A 503 16.19 -36.08 -9.79
CA PRO A 503 15.41 -35.90 -8.55
C PRO A 503 16.23 -35.93 -7.26
N ASP A 504 17.42 -36.52 -7.28
CA ASP A 504 18.36 -36.65 -6.14
C ASP A 504 19.50 -35.62 -6.17
N ALA A 505 19.53 -34.73 -7.14
CA ALA A 505 20.57 -33.69 -7.24
C ALA A 505 20.40 -32.62 -6.16
N ASP A 506 21.49 -32.26 -5.46
CA ASP A 506 21.51 -31.17 -4.53
C ASP A 506 21.78 -29.84 -5.24
N SER A 507 20.73 -29.05 -5.43
CA SER A 507 20.81 -27.74 -6.08
C SER A 507 21.73 -26.75 -5.35
N ASN A 508 21.84 -26.86 -4.03
CA ASN A 508 22.71 -25.98 -3.25
C ASN A 508 24.19 -26.30 -3.50
N GLU A 509 24.55 -27.58 -3.62
CA GLU A 509 25.92 -27.99 -3.98
C GLU A 509 26.29 -27.46 -5.35
N ILE A 510 25.40 -27.59 -6.33
CA ILE A 510 25.61 -27.10 -7.69
C ILE A 510 25.79 -25.59 -7.69
N LEU A 511 24.91 -24.87 -6.97
CA LEU A 511 24.94 -23.40 -6.87
C LEU A 511 26.27 -22.91 -6.26
N GLN A 512 26.77 -23.55 -5.18
CA GLN A 512 28.05 -23.20 -4.59
C GLN A 512 29.23 -23.34 -5.58
N LYS A 513 29.17 -24.33 -6.46
CA LYS A 513 30.17 -24.52 -7.53
C LYS A 513 29.99 -23.50 -8.66
N MET A 514 28.77 -23.01 -8.91
CA MET A 514 28.49 -22.03 -9.96
C MET A 514 28.84 -20.58 -9.54
N ILE A 515 28.81 -20.25 -8.26
CA ILE A 515 29.10 -18.88 -7.77
C ILE A 515 30.46 -18.35 -8.26
N PRO A 516 31.58 -19.10 -8.17
CA PRO A 516 32.87 -18.61 -8.65
C PRO A 516 32.88 -18.31 -10.15
N ILE A 517 32.14 -19.09 -10.94
CA ILE A 517 32.04 -18.94 -12.40
C ILE A 517 31.27 -17.67 -12.77
N GLY A 518 30.15 -17.42 -12.08
CA GLY A 518 29.33 -16.23 -12.33
C GLY A 518 29.93 -14.92 -11.83
N LEU A 519 31.00 -14.96 -11.03
CA LEU A 519 31.74 -13.78 -10.57
C LEU A 519 32.98 -13.47 -11.42
N ASP A 520 33.27 -14.30 -12.43
CA ASP A 520 34.40 -14.07 -13.33
C ASP A 520 34.04 -13.02 -14.40
N GLU A 521 34.44 -11.76 -14.14
CA GLU A 521 34.21 -10.63 -15.05
C GLU A 521 34.96 -10.78 -16.39
N ALA A 522 35.97 -11.65 -16.46
CA ALA A 522 36.74 -11.89 -17.70
C ALA A 522 35.96 -12.71 -18.73
N HIS A 523 34.96 -13.48 -18.27
CA HIS A 523 34.06 -14.28 -19.09
C HIS A 523 32.63 -13.75 -19.01
N GLY A 524 31.93 -13.77 -20.12
CA GLY A 524 30.54 -13.30 -20.20
C GLY A 524 29.49 -14.31 -19.69
N TYR A 525 29.91 -15.33 -18.92
CA TYR A 525 29.02 -16.37 -18.41
C TYR A 525 28.08 -15.83 -17.33
N ARG A 526 26.81 -16.12 -17.50
CA ARG A 526 25.76 -15.81 -16.52
C ARG A 526 24.94 -17.07 -16.28
N TYR A 527 24.42 -17.23 -15.06
CA TYR A 527 23.54 -18.35 -14.76
C TYR A 527 22.28 -17.89 -14.05
N ALA A 528 21.19 -18.63 -14.26
CA ALA A 528 19.93 -18.49 -13.59
C ALA A 528 19.50 -19.87 -13.05
N GLU A 529 19.48 -20.04 -11.73
CA GLU A 529 19.05 -21.25 -11.06
C GLU A 529 17.65 -21.03 -10.47
N LYS A 530 16.79 -22.06 -10.65
CA LYS A 530 15.37 -22.01 -10.32
C LYS A 530 15.08 -21.64 -8.88
N ASN A 531 15.74 -22.31 -7.91
CA ASN A 531 15.48 -22.06 -6.50
C ASN A 531 15.95 -20.67 -6.09
N MET A 532 17.12 -20.24 -6.58
CA MET A 532 17.64 -18.88 -6.36
C MET A 532 16.69 -17.83 -6.94
N MET A 533 16.20 -18.04 -8.16
CA MET A 533 15.22 -17.17 -8.79
C MET A 533 13.91 -17.16 -7.98
N TYR A 534 13.44 -18.32 -7.57
CA TYR A 534 12.23 -18.49 -6.79
C TYR A 534 12.32 -17.79 -5.42
N GLU A 535 13.42 -17.99 -4.69
CA GLU A 535 13.65 -17.30 -3.40
C GLU A 535 13.71 -15.79 -3.56
N MET A 536 14.38 -15.31 -4.59
CA MET A 536 14.46 -13.87 -4.87
C MET A 536 13.08 -13.28 -5.18
N PHE A 537 12.27 -13.97 -6.01
CA PHE A 537 10.91 -13.56 -6.35
C PHE A 537 9.96 -13.60 -5.16
N TYR A 538 9.94 -14.72 -4.45
CA TYR A 538 9.09 -14.89 -3.27
C TYR A 538 9.48 -13.90 -2.18
N GLY A 539 10.77 -13.74 -1.92
CA GLY A 539 11.26 -12.83 -0.90
C GLY A 539 10.82 -11.39 -1.16
N LEU A 540 11.06 -10.87 -2.36
CA LEU A 540 10.65 -9.52 -2.74
C LEU A 540 9.14 -9.33 -2.68
N ASN A 541 8.39 -10.25 -3.25
CA ASN A 541 6.94 -10.12 -3.31
C ASN A 541 6.29 -10.31 -1.94
N ALA A 542 6.73 -11.29 -1.17
CA ALA A 542 6.27 -11.48 0.20
C ALA A 542 6.55 -10.23 1.04
N LEU A 543 7.71 -9.59 0.85
CA LEU A 543 8.08 -8.35 1.51
C LEU A 543 7.14 -7.20 1.13
N VAL A 544 6.94 -6.95 -0.16
CA VAL A 544 6.04 -5.88 -0.64
C VAL A 544 4.61 -6.14 -0.17
N SER A 545 4.12 -7.36 -0.31
CA SER A 545 2.78 -7.75 0.14
C SER A 545 2.61 -7.60 1.65
N PHE A 546 3.60 -8.03 2.43
CA PHE A 546 3.61 -7.87 3.88
C PHE A 546 3.57 -6.39 4.26
N LEU A 547 4.44 -5.56 3.68
CA LEU A 547 4.47 -4.12 3.94
C LEU A 547 3.15 -3.44 3.58
N CYS A 548 2.58 -3.75 2.44
CA CYS A 548 1.31 -3.22 1.98
C CYS A 548 0.15 -3.59 2.94
N CYS A 549 0.04 -4.86 3.32
CA CYS A 549 -0.97 -5.32 4.27
C CYS A 549 -0.77 -4.69 5.65
N TYR A 550 0.48 -4.55 6.09
CA TYR A 550 0.82 -3.99 7.38
C TYR A 550 0.51 -2.49 7.47
N ILE A 551 0.90 -1.71 6.47
CA ILE A 551 0.57 -0.27 6.36
C ILE A 551 -0.94 -0.10 6.32
N GLY A 552 -1.63 -0.93 5.55
CA GLY A 552 -3.08 -0.94 5.48
C GLY A 552 -3.73 -1.19 6.84
N LEU A 553 -3.25 -2.17 7.60
CA LEU A 553 -3.74 -2.47 8.95
C LEU A 553 -3.54 -1.29 9.92
N ILE A 554 -2.34 -0.68 9.93
CA ILE A 554 -2.05 0.47 10.78
C ILE A 554 -2.99 1.63 10.47
N PHE A 555 -3.11 2.01 9.21
CA PHE A 555 -3.95 3.13 8.83
C PHE A 555 -5.44 2.86 9.07
N LEU A 556 -5.88 1.62 8.91
CA LEU A 556 -7.24 1.21 9.26
C LEU A 556 -7.53 1.39 10.76
N LEU A 557 -6.60 0.97 11.62
CA LEU A 557 -6.72 1.14 13.07
C LEU A 557 -6.72 2.61 13.48
N ILE A 558 -5.87 3.44 12.86
CA ILE A 558 -5.85 4.89 13.10
C ILE A 558 -7.16 5.53 12.65
N CYS A 559 -7.67 5.19 11.47
CA CYS A 559 -8.97 5.68 10.99
C CYS A 559 -10.11 5.33 11.94
N ALA A 560 -10.13 4.08 12.40
CA ALA A 560 -11.12 3.59 13.35
C ALA A 560 -11.06 4.37 14.68
N ALA A 561 -9.87 4.60 15.21
CA ALA A 561 -9.66 5.37 16.43
C ALA A 561 -10.10 6.82 16.27
N LEU A 562 -9.74 7.48 15.15
CA LEU A 562 -10.16 8.87 14.85
C LEU A 562 -11.68 9.00 14.75
N LEU A 563 -12.33 8.11 14.01
CA LEU A 563 -13.78 8.14 13.83
C LEU A 563 -14.51 7.84 15.16
N ALA A 564 -14.04 6.85 15.92
CA ALA A 564 -14.61 6.49 17.22
C ALA A 564 -14.48 7.65 18.22
N LEU A 565 -13.29 8.21 18.38
CA LEU A 565 -13.06 9.38 19.25
C LEU A 565 -13.97 10.54 18.87
N LYS A 566 -14.07 10.82 17.58
CA LYS A 566 -14.88 11.92 17.08
C LYS A 566 -16.36 11.70 17.37
N GLN A 567 -16.87 10.52 17.07
CA GLN A 567 -18.26 10.20 17.28
C GLN A 567 -18.66 10.18 18.77
N LEU A 568 -17.75 9.66 19.64
CA LEU A 568 -17.95 9.69 21.08
C LEU A 568 -17.96 11.12 21.63
N THR A 569 -17.04 11.98 21.16
CA THR A 569 -16.99 13.41 21.52
C THR A 569 -18.31 14.08 21.19
N GLU A 570 -18.78 13.95 19.97
CA GLU A 570 -20.01 14.58 19.50
C GLU A 570 -21.26 14.05 20.16
N THR A 571 -21.31 12.75 20.45
CA THR A 571 -22.41 12.17 21.20
C THR A 571 -22.48 12.77 22.61
N THR A 572 -21.32 12.96 23.24
CA THR A 572 -21.24 13.60 24.55
C THR A 572 -21.67 15.06 24.52
N ASP A 573 -21.25 15.84 23.51
CA ASP A 573 -21.64 17.24 23.35
C ASP A 573 -23.15 17.40 23.09
N ASN A 574 -23.77 16.41 22.46
CA ASN A 574 -25.20 16.42 22.13
C ASN A 574 -26.12 15.72 23.14
N ILE A 575 -25.60 15.23 24.25
CA ILE A 575 -26.38 14.54 25.29
C ILE A 575 -27.58 15.36 25.75
N TYR A 576 -27.34 16.67 26.05
CA TYR A 576 -28.42 17.57 26.48
C TYR A 576 -29.52 17.68 25.43
N ARG A 577 -29.20 17.71 24.16
CA ARG A 577 -30.18 17.78 23.06
C ARG A 577 -31.00 16.49 22.96
N TYR A 578 -30.41 15.32 23.17
CA TYR A 578 -31.14 14.05 23.23
C TYR A 578 -32.09 13.99 24.43
N GLY A 579 -31.65 14.50 25.59
CA GLY A 579 -32.51 14.65 26.78
C GLY A 579 -33.71 15.58 26.52
N LEU A 580 -33.49 16.71 25.84
CA LEU A 580 -34.57 17.62 25.45
C LEU A 580 -35.59 16.97 24.51
N LEU A 581 -35.13 16.21 23.51
CA LEU A 581 -36.01 15.46 22.61
C LEU A 581 -36.90 14.44 23.36
N GLN A 582 -36.34 13.80 24.41
CA GLN A 582 -37.12 12.90 25.25
C GLN A 582 -38.21 13.66 26.04
N LYS A 583 -37.88 14.82 26.61
CA LYS A 583 -38.83 15.70 27.31
C LYS A 583 -39.94 16.20 26.34
N LEU A 584 -39.64 16.35 25.05
CA LEU A 584 -40.60 16.70 24.01
C LEU A 584 -41.40 15.50 23.49
N GLY A 585 -41.29 14.30 24.10
CA GLY A 585 -42.09 13.12 23.79
C GLY A 585 -41.51 12.20 22.71
N ALA A 586 -40.26 12.38 22.28
CA ALA A 586 -39.64 11.47 21.32
C ALA A 586 -39.40 10.08 21.93
N LYS A 587 -39.87 9.01 21.24
CA LYS A 587 -39.71 7.62 21.68
C LYS A 587 -38.23 7.22 21.62
N ARG A 588 -37.80 6.38 22.57
CA ARG A 588 -36.42 5.86 22.66
C ARG A 588 -35.97 5.17 21.35
N LYS A 589 -36.87 4.48 20.67
CA LYS A 589 -36.62 3.83 19.36
C LYS A 589 -36.26 4.86 18.28
N GLN A 590 -36.90 6.04 18.29
CA GLN A 590 -36.61 7.13 17.35
C GLN A 590 -35.25 7.75 17.60
N ILE A 591 -34.88 7.99 18.88
CA ILE A 591 -33.56 8.52 19.25
C ILE A 591 -32.45 7.54 18.87
N ASN A 592 -32.61 6.25 19.17
CA ASN A 592 -31.62 5.23 18.79
C ASN A 592 -31.46 5.12 17.27
N ARG A 593 -32.57 5.22 16.50
CA ARG A 593 -32.50 5.25 15.03
C ARG A 593 -31.77 6.48 14.52
N THR A 594 -32.04 7.63 15.11
CA THR A 594 -31.35 8.90 14.74
C THR A 594 -29.86 8.79 15.03
N LEU A 595 -29.46 8.23 16.18
CA LEU A 595 -28.08 8.02 16.56
C LEU A 595 -27.37 7.03 15.63
N PHE A 596 -28.04 5.93 15.28
CA PHE A 596 -27.53 4.94 14.31
C PHE A 596 -27.28 5.60 12.95
N THR A 597 -28.28 6.32 12.40
CA THR A 597 -28.15 6.97 11.11
C THR A 597 -27.07 8.04 11.08
N GLN A 598 -26.91 8.81 12.16
CA GLN A 598 -25.82 9.80 12.27
C GLN A 598 -24.46 9.14 12.25
N THR A 599 -24.29 8.05 13.01
CA THR A 599 -23.03 7.30 13.04
C THR A 599 -22.77 6.64 11.69
N ALA A 600 -23.79 6.02 11.08
CA ALA A 600 -23.67 5.37 9.77
C ALA A 600 -23.26 6.35 8.67
N VAL A 601 -23.89 7.52 8.59
CA VAL A 601 -23.55 8.54 7.59
C VAL A 601 -22.14 9.08 7.80
N PHE A 602 -21.72 9.27 9.04
CA PHE A 602 -20.37 9.76 9.36
C PHE A 602 -19.26 8.77 8.99
N PHE A 603 -19.53 7.47 9.08
CA PHE A 603 -18.62 6.42 8.63
C PHE A 603 -18.71 6.19 7.10
N ALA A 604 -19.90 6.24 6.52
CA ALA A 604 -20.10 5.95 5.11
C ALA A 604 -19.53 7.02 4.17
N ILE A 605 -19.64 8.31 4.51
CA ILE A 605 -19.19 9.41 3.63
C ILE A 605 -17.70 9.31 3.27
N PRO A 606 -16.74 9.23 4.22
CA PRO A 606 -15.33 9.10 3.84
C PRO A 606 -15.04 7.77 3.15
N LEU A 607 -15.75 6.68 3.50
CA LEU A 607 -15.56 5.37 2.90
C LEU A 607 -16.00 5.36 1.42
N THR A 608 -17.13 5.95 1.08
CA THR A 608 -17.61 5.99 -0.32
C THR A 608 -16.68 6.81 -1.20
N VAL A 609 -16.19 7.96 -0.73
CA VAL A 609 -15.24 8.79 -1.48
C VAL A 609 -13.90 8.06 -1.62
N ALA A 610 -13.40 7.47 -0.53
CA ALA A 610 -12.18 6.67 -0.56
C ALA A 610 -12.30 5.46 -1.49
N GLY A 611 -13.46 4.77 -1.49
CA GLY A 611 -13.73 3.65 -2.40
C GLY A 611 -13.67 4.05 -3.88
N ILE A 612 -14.24 5.21 -4.24
CA ILE A 612 -14.18 5.74 -5.61
C ILE A 612 -12.73 6.05 -6.01
N TYR A 613 -11.97 6.72 -5.14
CA TYR A 613 -10.57 7.03 -5.41
C TYR A 613 -9.72 5.76 -5.52
N SER A 614 -9.93 4.81 -4.61
CA SER A 614 -9.19 3.55 -4.60
C SER A 614 -9.50 2.71 -5.85
N ALA A 615 -10.75 2.63 -6.28
CA ALA A 615 -11.10 1.89 -7.49
C ALA A 615 -10.37 2.44 -8.72
N PHE A 616 -10.28 3.78 -8.84
CA PHE A 616 -9.54 4.42 -9.92
C PHE A 616 -8.02 4.17 -9.81
N LEU A 617 -7.43 4.39 -8.62
CA LEU A 617 -6.00 4.24 -8.40
C LEU A 617 -5.53 2.78 -8.52
N ILE A 618 -6.32 1.82 -7.99
CA ILE A 618 -6.01 0.39 -8.10
C ILE A 618 -6.06 -0.03 -9.57
N GLY A 619 -7.07 0.39 -10.34
CA GLY A 619 -7.12 0.10 -11.77
C GLY A 619 -5.86 0.55 -12.50
N LYS A 620 -5.35 1.76 -12.20
CA LYS A 620 -4.11 2.26 -12.80
C LYS A 620 -2.86 1.57 -12.25
N ALA A 621 -2.82 1.22 -10.96
CA ALA A 621 -1.73 0.48 -10.37
C ALA A 621 -1.62 -0.93 -10.97
N MET A 622 -2.77 -1.60 -11.16
CA MET A 622 -2.80 -2.93 -11.74
C MET A 622 -2.33 -2.93 -13.19
N THR A 623 -2.71 -1.95 -14.01
CA THR A 623 -2.17 -1.83 -15.37
C THR A 623 -0.64 -1.79 -15.35
N VAL A 624 -0.03 -1.00 -14.45
CA VAL A 624 1.43 -0.94 -14.32
C VAL A 624 2.02 -2.27 -13.84
N VAL A 625 1.37 -2.94 -12.88
CA VAL A 625 1.83 -4.25 -12.38
C VAL A 625 1.67 -5.32 -13.45
N GLU A 626 0.58 -5.31 -14.21
CA GLU A 626 0.34 -6.21 -15.35
C GLU A 626 1.38 -5.99 -16.45
N GLU A 627 1.70 -4.74 -16.77
CA GLU A 627 2.75 -4.39 -17.73
C GLU A 627 4.14 -4.83 -17.26
N PHE A 628 4.43 -4.66 -15.96
CA PHE A 628 5.75 -5.01 -15.41
C PHE A 628 5.93 -6.51 -15.19
N MET A 629 4.87 -7.23 -14.82
CA MET A 629 4.93 -8.65 -14.43
C MET A 629 4.36 -9.62 -15.48
N ASN A 630 3.78 -9.11 -16.54
CA ASN A 630 3.12 -9.91 -17.59
C ASN A 630 2.06 -10.89 -17.07
N ILE A 631 1.18 -10.40 -16.20
CA ILE A 631 0.12 -11.22 -15.61
C ILE A 631 -1.22 -10.53 -15.79
N HIS A 632 -2.21 -11.27 -16.28
CA HIS A 632 -3.61 -10.90 -16.03
C HIS A 632 -3.95 -11.16 -14.57
N ILE A 633 -3.82 -10.13 -13.74
CA ILE A 633 -4.25 -10.21 -12.35
C ILE A 633 -5.77 -10.23 -12.35
N SER A 634 -6.37 -11.41 -12.35
CA SER A 634 -7.78 -11.56 -12.01
C SER A 634 -7.93 -11.13 -10.56
N THR A 635 -8.38 -9.91 -10.37
CA THR A 635 -8.38 -9.21 -9.09
C THR A 635 -9.34 -9.91 -8.13
N ASN A 636 -8.81 -10.67 -7.19
CA ASN A 636 -9.54 -11.11 -6.01
C ASN A 636 -9.84 -9.94 -5.04
N ILE A 637 -10.11 -8.75 -5.63
CA ILE A 637 -10.54 -7.53 -4.90
C ILE A 637 -11.76 -7.84 -4.03
N GLY A 638 -12.60 -8.78 -4.43
CA GLY A 638 -13.79 -9.17 -3.67
C GLY A 638 -13.47 -9.65 -2.25
N LEU A 639 -12.51 -10.53 -2.09
CA LEU A 639 -12.10 -11.03 -0.76
C LEU A 639 -11.54 -9.91 0.11
N THR A 640 -10.69 -9.05 -0.47
CA THR A 640 -10.10 -7.89 0.23
C THR A 640 -11.17 -6.90 0.68
N ILE A 641 -12.15 -6.60 -0.17
CA ILE A 641 -13.27 -5.73 0.17
C ILE A 641 -14.10 -6.33 1.31
N ILE A 642 -14.40 -7.63 1.27
CA ILE A 642 -15.17 -8.31 2.32
C ILE A 642 -14.43 -8.21 3.66
N LEU A 643 -13.15 -8.54 3.70
CA LEU A 643 -12.34 -8.50 4.91
C LEU A 643 -12.23 -7.08 5.48
N PHE A 644 -12.02 -6.09 4.60
CA PHE A 644 -12.02 -4.68 4.97
C PHE A 644 -13.37 -4.25 5.56
N LEU A 645 -14.49 -4.61 4.94
CA LEU A 645 -15.83 -4.27 5.42
C LEU A 645 -16.15 -4.93 6.74
N ILE A 646 -15.67 -6.16 7.01
CA ILE A 646 -15.83 -6.84 8.31
C ILE A 646 -15.12 -6.04 9.41
N VAL A 647 -13.85 -5.67 9.19
CA VAL A 647 -13.08 -4.92 10.19
C VAL A 647 -13.67 -3.52 10.38
N TYR A 648 -13.91 -2.77 9.32
CA TYR A 648 -14.48 -1.44 9.38
C TYR A 648 -15.89 -1.42 9.98
N GLY A 649 -16.72 -2.41 9.61
CA GLY A 649 -18.07 -2.62 10.14
C GLY A 649 -18.08 -2.98 11.62
N SER A 650 -17.13 -3.79 12.10
CA SER A 650 -16.97 -4.10 13.53
C SER A 650 -16.66 -2.85 14.36
N TYR A 651 -15.78 -1.98 13.86
CA TYR A 651 -15.50 -0.69 14.50
C TYR A 651 -16.70 0.26 14.50
N PHE A 652 -17.44 0.32 13.39
CA PHE A 652 -18.70 1.06 13.33
C PHE A 652 -19.68 0.58 14.42
N LEU A 653 -19.86 -0.73 14.52
CA LEU A 653 -20.77 -1.33 15.50
C LEU A 653 -20.34 -1.04 16.94
N ALA A 654 -19.06 -1.22 17.26
CA ALA A 654 -18.49 -0.90 18.56
C ALA A 654 -18.68 0.57 18.94
N THR A 655 -18.44 1.48 17.98
CA THR A 655 -18.65 2.93 18.16
C THR A 655 -20.11 3.26 18.41
N TYR A 656 -21.03 2.70 17.62
CA TYR A 656 -22.48 2.90 17.80
C TYR A 656 -22.96 2.40 19.18
N LEU A 657 -22.53 1.20 19.58
CA LEU A 657 -22.91 0.63 20.90
C LEU A 657 -22.38 1.51 22.04
N SER A 658 -21.18 2.02 21.95
CA SER A 658 -20.58 2.95 22.92
C SER A 658 -21.35 4.26 23.00
N CYS A 659 -21.70 4.86 21.85
CA CYS A 659 -22.54 6.07 21.79
C CYS A 659 -23.93 5.85 22.40
N LYS A 660 -24.56 4.69 22.08
CA LYS A 660 -25.86 4.31 22.63
C LYS A 660 -25.80 4.16 24.15
N ARG A 661 -24.72 3.58 24.69
CA ARG A 661 -24.50 3.44 26.13
C ARG A 661 -24.37 4.80 26.82
N ILE A 662 -23.61 5.74 26.24
CA ILE A 662 -23.44 7.11 26.77
C ILE A 662 -24.79 7.82 26.88
N VAL A 663 -25.64 7.74 25.85
CA VAL A 663 -26.98 8.37 25.84
C VAL A 663 -27.93 7.71 26.85
N THR A 664 -27.75 6.41 27.15
CA THR A 664 -28.61 5.64 28.06
C THR A 664 -28.23 5.80 29.54
N GLU A 665 -26.92 5.86 29.86
CA GLU A 665 -26.43 5.90 31.26
C GLU A 665 -26.72 7.22 31.96
N GLN A 666 -26.82 8.32 31.25
CA GLN A 666 -27.12 9.62 31.86
C GLN A 666 -28.51 9.66 32.51
N LYS A 667 -29.45 8.83 32.07
CA LYS A 667 -30.77 8.68 32.71
C LYS A 667 -30.68 8.17 34.15
N LYS A 668 -29.65 7.39 34.50
CA LYS A 668 -29.44 6.86 35.85
C LYS A 668 -28.88 7.89 36.83
N LEU A 669 -28.34 9.01 36.34
CA LEU A 669 -27.74 10.07 37.12
C LEU A 669 -28.67 11.27 37.32
N GLU A 670 -29.78 11.40 36.56
CA GLU A 670 -30.78 12.46 36.67
C GLU A 670 -32.08 12.03 37.36
N VAL A 671 -32.21 10.72 37.70
CA VAL A 671 -33.21 10.15 38.60
C VAL A 671 -32.57 9.86 39.96
#